data_467c9fe4bf4ad2c62cb919330d752328
#
_entry.id   467c9fe4bf4ad2c62cb919330d752328
#
_cell.length_a   1.000
_cell.length_b   1.000
_cell.length_c   1.000
_cell.angle_alpha   90.00
_cell.angle_beta   90.00
_cell.angle_gamma   90.00
#
_symmetry.space_group_name_H-M   'P 1'
#
loop_
_entity.id
_entity.type
_entity.pdbx_description
1 polymer ?
#
loop_
_entity_poly.entity_id
_entity_poly.type
_entity_poly.pdbx_seq_one_letter_code
_entity_poly.pdbx_strand_id
1 'polypeptide(L)'
;MARKTPIARYRNIGICAHVDAGKTTTTERVLFYTGLSHKLGEVHDGAATTDWMAQEQERGITITSAAVTTFWQGMDQQFDQHRINVIDTPGHVDFTIEVERSLRVLDGAVVVLCGSSGVQPQTETVWRQANKYEVPRMVFVNKMDRAGADYMMVVRQLKERLGANAVPLQMTIGSEENFKGVVDLIKMKAVLWNEADQGMTFQYAEIPAEMADQCQEMREFMVEAAAEANEELMNKYLEGEALSETEIKAGLRARTLANEIVPVLGGSAFKNKGVQAVLDAVVEYWPAPTEVKAIEGVLDDGETVAVRKADDDEPFSALAFKIATDPFVGTLTFFRVYSGTLNSGDTVLNPVKSRKERIGRMVQMHANNREEIKQVLAGDIAAAIGLKDVTTGDTLCDLNNIITLERMEFPEPVISVAVEPKSKADQEKMGIALGKLAQEDPSFRVKTDEETGQTIISGMGELHLDILVDRMRREFNVEANIGKPQVAYREAIRNTCEIEGKFVRQSGGRGQYGHVWIRFEPGEDENAEGLEFVNEVVGGVVPKEYIPAVQKGIEEQMQNGVLAGYPLLGLKATAYDGSYHDVDSSEMAYKIAASMATKQLAQKGGAVLLEPIMKVEVITPEENMGDVVGDLNRRRGIILGMDECVSGKVINVEVPLAEMFGYATDLRSATQGRATFAMEFNKYAEAPRNIADEVIAKNQR
;
A
#
# COMPACT_ATOMS: atom_id res chain seq x y z
N MET A 1 -30.58 11.11 14.78
CA MET A 1 -29.93 12.13 15.65
C MET A 1 -29.13 13.09 14.79
N ALA A 2 -29.12 14.37 15.10
CA ALA A 2 -28.29 15.33 14.37
C ALA A 2 -26.80 15.01 14.59
N ARG A 3 -25.96 15.20 13.57
CA ARG A 3 -24.52 15.07 13.69
C ARG A 3 -23.97 16.05 14.74
N LYS A 4 -23.08 15.57 15.59
CA LYS A 4 -22.36 16.45 16.53
C LYS A 4 -21.40 17.37 15.79
N THR A 5 -20.74 16.86 14.76
CA THR A 5 -19.84 17.60 13.87
C THR A 5 -20.40 17.51 12.46
N PRO A 6 -20.67 18.63 11.76
CA PRO A 6 -21.09 18.61 10.36
C PRO A 6 -20.07 17.89 9.48
N ILE A 7 -20.53 17.16 8.46
CA ILE A 7 -19.65 16.40 7.56
C ILE A 7 -18.62 17.30 6.84
N ALA A 8 -18.95 18.56 6.59
CA ALA A 8 -18.02 19.54 6.02
C ALA A 8 -16.77 19.79 6.87
N ARG A 9 -16.84 19.45 8.15
CA ARG A 9 -15.72 19.59 9.11
C ARG A 9 -15.01 18.27 9.40
N TYR A 10 -15.26 17.22 8.63
CA TYR A 10 -14.51 15.96 8.71
C TYR A 10 -13.28 16.03 7.82
N ARG A 11 -12.18 15.48 8.31
CA ARG A 11 -10.94 15.30 7.55
C ARG A 11 -10.41 13.90 7.81
N ASN A 12 -10.36 13.08 6.77
CA ASN A 12 -9.77 11.74 6.83
C ASN A 12 -8.37 11.81 6.24
N ILE A 13 -7.37 11.83 7.10
CA ILE A 13 -5.99 12.07 6.70
C ILE A 13 -5.09 10.89 7.03
N GLY A 14 -4.05 10.72 6.24
CA GLY A 14 -2.95 9.81 6.53
C GLY A 14 -1.64 10.54 6.69
N ILE A 15 -0.79 9.98 7.51
CA ILE A 15 0.59 10.43 7.67
C ILE A 15 1.49 9.35 7.10
N CYS A 16 2.19 9.67 6.02
CA CYS A 16 3.05 8.78 5.26
C CYS A 16 4.49 9.30 5.31
N ALA A 17 5.46 8.41 5.37
CA ALA A 17 6.87 8.79 5.35
C ALA A 17 7.77 7.59 5.03
N HIS A 18 9.00 7.86 4.65
CA HIS A 18 10.06 6.86 4.69
C HIS A 18 10.52 6.61 6.14
N VAL A 19 11.23 5.52 6.35
CA VAL A 19 11.81 5.18 7.66
C VAL A 19 12.72 6.33 8.13
N ASP A 20 12.67 6.64 9.40
CA ASP A 20 13.46 7.70 10.06
C ASP A 20 13.15 9.15 9.64
N ALA A 21 12.09 9.40 8.90
CA ALA A 21 11.66 10.77 8.61
C ALA A 21 10.99 11.47 9.80
N GLY A 22 10.64 10.72 10.84
CA GLY A 22 9.97 11.25 12.03
C GLY A 22 8.44 11.19 11.95
N LYS A 23 7.92 10.22 11.22
CA LYS A 23 6.47 10.00 11.06
C LYS A 23 5.76 9.78 12.39
N THR A 24 6.23 8.82 13.19
CA THR A 24 5.63 8.50 14.49
C THR A 24 5.72 9.68 15.46
N THR A 25 6.86 10.36 15.52
CA THR A 25 7.02 11.57 16.33
C THR A 25 6.01 12.65 15.91
N THR A 26 5.83 12.86 14.60
CA THR A 26 4.84 13.82 14.08
C THR A 26 3.43 13.44 14.49
N THR A 27 3.05 12.17 14.37
CA THR A 27 1.74 11.67 14.78
C THR A 27 1.51 11.85 16.29
N GLU A 28 2.50 11.54 17.11
CA GLU A 28 2.42 11.73 18.56
C GLU A 28 2.26 13.22 18.95
N ARG A 29 2.90 14.13 18.23
CA ARG A 29 2.72 15.57 18.42
C ARG A 29 1.31 16.04 18.03
N VAL A 30 0.76 15.48 16.94
CA VAL A 30 -0.63 15.72 16.55
C VAL A 30 -1.58 15.31 17.69
N LEU A 31 -1.40 14.13 18.27
CA LEU A 31 -2.22 13.66 19.39
C LEU A 31 -2.05 14.52 20.64
N PHE A 32 -0.84 14.96 20.92
CA PHE A 32 -0.56 15.85 22.05
C PHE A 32 -1.25 17.22 21.91
N TYR A 33 -1.09 17.89 20.76
CA TYR A 33 -1.69 19.22 20.54
C TYR A 33 -3.21 19.21 20.42
N THR A 34 -3.79 18.08 20.04
CA THR A 34 -5.25 17.91 20.01
C THR A 34 -5.85 17.48 21.35
N GLY A 35 -5.03 17.32 22.39
CA GLY A 35 -5.47 17.00 23.75
C GLY A 35 -5.77 15.52 24.02
N LEU A 36 -5.49 14.62 23.10
CA LEU A 36 -5.69 13.18 23.29
C LEU A 36 -4.58 12.50 24.09
N SER A 37 -3.39 13.07 24.11
CA SER A 37 -2.26 12.59 24.89
C SER A 37 -1.82 13.66 25.90
N HIS A 38 -1.53 13.25 27.12
CA HIS A 38 -1.02 14.14 28.17
C HIS A 38 0.50 14.16 28.26
N LYS A 39 1.16 13.23 27.57
CA LYS A 39 2.61 13.11 27.52
C LYS A 39 3.06 12.95 26.07
N LEU A 40 4.23 13.49 25.77
CA LEU A 40 4.87 13.26 24.48
C LEU A 40 5.41 11.83 24.43
N GLY A 41 4.94 11.04 23.47
CA GLY A 41 5.49 9.72 23.18
C GLY A 41 6.70 9.82 22.26
N GLU A 42 7.73 9.07 22.54
CA GLU A 42 8.95 8.99 21.73
C GLU A 42 9.16 7.57 21.21
N VAL A 43 9.59 7.45 19.96
CA VAL A 43 9.84 6.14 19.32
C VAL A 43 10.96 5.38 20.02
N HIS A 44 12.04 6.10 20.38
CA HIS A 44 13.19 5.52 21.05
C HIS A 44 12.90 4.98 22.45
N ASP A 45 11.91 5.55 23.10
CA ASP A 45 11.49 5.14 24.44
C ASP A 45 10.38 4.07 24.41
N GLY A 46 9.93 3.66 23.22
CA GLY A 46 8.83 2.72 23.07
C GLY A 46 7.48 3.23 23.61
N ALA A 47 7.34 4.55 23.75
CA ALA A 47 6.18 5.20 24.37
C ALA A 47 5.18 5.77 23.36
N ALA A 48 5.37 5.53 22.06
CA ALA A 48 4.52 6.06 21.02
C ALA A 48 3.11 5.43 21.09
N THR A 49 2.09 6.28 21.10
CA THR A 49 0.68 5.85 21.25
C THR A 49 0.18 5.07 20.03
N THR A 50 0.67 5.41 18.83
CA THR A 50 0.28 4.76 17.58
C THR A 50 0.98 3.43 17.34
N ASP A 51 2.11 3.19 18.02
CA ASP A 51 2.86 1.96 17.96
C ASP A 51 2.37 0.99 19.05
N TRP A 52 1.26 0.34 18.80
CA TRP A 52 0.56 -0.50 19.77
C TRP A 52 0.98 -1.97 19.77
N MET A 53 1.71 -2.40 18.75
CA MET A 53 2.34 -3.72 18.74
C MET A 53 3.71 -3.67 19.45
N ALA A 54 4.01 -4.69 20.25
CA ALA A 54 5.30 -4.80 20.93
C ALA A 54 6.49 -4.73 19.97
N GLN A 55 6.35 -5.31 18.78
CA GLN A 55 7.39 -5.28 17.74
C GLN A 55 7.61 -3.90 17.15
N GLU A 56 6.54 -3.09 17.03
CA GLU A 56 6.64 -1.70 16.57
C GLU A 56 7.47 -0.87 17.56
N GLN A 57 7.20 -1.03 18.84
CA GLN A 57 7.91 -0.34 19.91
C GLN A 57 9.38 -0.75 20.00
N GLU A 58 9.67 -2.05 19.90
CA GLU A 58 11.04 -2.57 19.97
C GLU A 58 11.90 -2.19 18.75
N ARG A 59 11.30 -2.17 17.56
CA ARG A 59 12.01 -1.90 16.30
C ARG A 59 12.02 -0.44 15.93
N GLY A 60 11.19 0.38 16.58
CA GLY A 60 11.03 1.79 16.28
C GLY A 60 10.44 2.07 14.89
N ILE A 61 9.65 1.15 14.36
CA ILE A 61 8.98 1.25 13.06
C ILE A 61 7.49 0.96 13.20
N THR A 62 6.66 1.63 12.41
CA THR A 62 5.24 1.34 12.30
C THR A 62 5.04 0.15 11.35
N ILE A 63 4.43 -0.93 11.83
CA ILE A 63 4.18 -2.16 11.07
C ILE A 63 2.78 -2.16 10.51
N THR A 64 1.79 -1.77 11.32
CA THR A 64 0.39 -1.72 10.95
C THR A 64 -0.16 -0.31 11.05
N SER A 65 -1.21 -0.02 10.27
CA SER A 65 -1.89 1.28 10.34
C SER A 65 -2.71 1.39 11.62
N ALA A 66 -2.53 2.46 12.39
CA ALA A 66 -3.38 2.82 13.51
C ALA A 66 -4.32 3.96 13.07
N ALA A 67 -5.61 3.83 13.37
CA ALA A 67 -6.60 4.85 13.08
C ALA A 67 -7.06 5.51 14.38
N VAL A 68 -6.92 6.82 14.49
CA VAL A 68 -7.24 7.60 15.69
C VAL A 68 -8.12 8.79 15.33
N THR A 69 -9.18 9.02 16.08
CA THR A 69 -10.06 10.18 15.93
C THR A 69 -9.60 11.31 16.87
N THR A 70 -9.50 12.51 16.34
CA THR A 70 -9.08 13.71 17.09
C THR A 70 -9.85 14.96 16.62
N PHE A 71 -9.68 16.07 17.33
CA PHE A 71 -10.38 17.32 17.07
C PHE A 71 -9.42 18.50 17.07
N TRP A 72 -9.65 19.46 16.16
CA TRP A 72 -8.82 20.65 16.05
C TRP A 72 -9.64 21.90 15.77
N GLN A 73 -9.26 23.02 16.36
CA GLN A 73 -9.91 24.32 16.20
C GLN A 73 -8.97 25.43 15.70
N GLY A 74 -7.72 25.09 15.38
CA GLY A 74 -6.72 26.05 14.93
C GLY A 74 -5.75 26.50 16.02
N MET A 75 -4.57 26.98 15.61
CA MET A 75 -3.54 27.54 16.50
C MET A 75 -4.07 28.75 17.29
N ASP A 76 -4.87 29.60 16.63
CA ASP A 76 -5.49 30.81 17.18
C ASP A 76 -6.96 30.60 17.57
N GLN A 77 -7.44 29.37 17.65
CA GLN A 77 -8.86 29.05 17.84
C GLN A 77 -9.76 29.68 16.76
N GLN A 78 -9.22 29.87 15.55
CA GLN A 78 -9.89 30.57 14.45
C GLN A 78 -10.92 29.72 13.69
N PHE A 79 -10.90 28.41 13.88
CA PHE A 79 -11.83 27.48 13.24
C PHE A 79 -12.91 26.99 14.21
N ASP A 80 -14.05 26.64 13.67
CA ASP A 80 -14.97 25.73 14.35
C ASP A 80 -14.31 24.36 14.53
N GLN A 81 -14.77 23.60 15.50
CA GLN A 81 -14.20 22.28 15.78
C GLN A 81 -14.30 21.35 14.55
N HIS A 82 -13.17 20.89 14.06
CA HIS A 82 -13.03 19.91 13.00
C HIS A 82 -12.72 18.53 13.59
N ARG A 83 -13.33 17.50 13.01
CA ARG A 83 -13.07 16.11 13.36
C ARG A 83 -12.05 15.56 12.39
N ILE A 84 -10.91 15.15 12.92
CA ILE A 84 -9.79 14.63 12.11
C ILE A 84 -9.57 13.18 12.47
N ASN A 85 -9.78 12.30 11.50
CA ASN A 85 -9.40 10.89 11.59
C ASN A 85 -8.00 10.74 11.01
N VAL A 86 -7.06 10.31 11.83
CA VAL A 86 -5.65 10.17 11.46
C VAL A 86 -5.31 8.70 11.31
N ILE A 87 -4.80 8.31 10.16
CA ILE A 87 -4.26 6.97 9.90
C ILE A 87 -2.75 7.09 9.76
N ASP A 88 -2.03 6.43 10.66
CA ASP A 88 -0.58 6.32 10.60
C ASP A 88 -0.21 5.10 9.75
N THR A 89 0.63 5.27 8.74
CA THR A 89 0.97 4.22 7.77
C THR A 89 2.41 3.74 7.94
N PRO A 90 2.70 2.44 7.69
CA PRO A 90 4.08 1.96 7.71
C PRO A 90 4.95 2.65 6.65
N GLY A 91 6.22 2.86 6.95
CA GLY A 91 7.19 3.44 6.02
C GLY A 91 8.11 2.41 5.33
N HIS A 92 8.08 1.16 5.73
CA HIS A 92 8.95 0.11 5.20
C HIS A 92 8.36 -0.56 3.96
N VAL A 93 9.22 -0.90 2.98
CA VAL A 93 8.79 -1.49 1.69
C VAL A 93 8.07 -2.84 1.82
N ASP A 94 8.41 -3.65 2.82
CA ASP A 94 7.75 -4.93 3.06
C ASP A 94 6.27 -4.76 3.47
N PHE A 95 5.87 -3.54 3.84
CA PHE A 95 4.50 -3.19 4.22
C PHE A 95 3.80 -2.29 3.20
N THR A 96 4.21 -2.35 1.94
CA THR A 96 3.60 -1.60 0.83
C THR A 96 2.08 -1.75 0.78
N ILE A 97 1.58 -2.93 1.10
CA ILE A 97 0.14 -3.21 1.13
C ILE A 97 -0.59 -2.43 2.23
N GLU A 98 0.02 -2.27 3.40
CA GLU A 98 -0.59 -1.49 4.49
C GLU A 98 -0.68 0.00 4.10
N VAL A 99 0.31 0.50 3.39
CA VAL A 99 0.29 1.85 2.82
C VAL A 99 -0.83 1.97 1.78
N GLU A 100 -0.96 1.01 0.89
CA GLU A 100 -2.00 1.00 -0.14
C GLU A 100 -3.41 0.94 0.45
N ARG A 101 -3.63 0.10 1.45
CA ARG A 101 -4.90 0.05 2.20
C ARG A 101 -5.27 1.40 2.78
N SER A 102 -4.31 2.05 3.42
CA SER A 102 -4.53 3.35 4.03
C SER A 102 -4.85 4.41 2.98
N LEU A 103 -4.06 4.49 1.92
CA LEU A 103 -4.28 5.46 0.84
C LEU A 103 -5.64 5.30 0.17
N ARG A 104 -6.16 4.09 0.09
CA ARG A 104 -7.48 3.80 -0.51
C ARG A 104 -8.63 4.49 0.23
N VAL A 105 -8.52 4.67 1.53
CA VAL A 105 -9.57 5.22 2.39
C VAL A 105 -9.31 6.65 2.87
N LEU A 106 -8.20 7.25 2.48
CA LEU A 106 -7.84 8.62 2.83
C LEU A 106 -8.42 9.63 1.85
N ASP A 107 -8.72 10.81 2.35
CA ASP A 107 -9.08 11.96 1.52
C ASP A 107 -7.91 12.93 1.31
N GLY A 108 -6.85 12.79 2.08
CA GLY A 108 -5.61 13.54 1.92
C GLY A 108 -4.48 12.92 2.72
N ALA A 109 -3.26 13.09 2.23
CA ALA A 109 -2.05 12.54 2.85
C ALA A 109 -1.03 13.63 3.18
N VAL A 110 -0.52 13.59 4.41
CA VAL A 110 0.64 14.38 4.83
C VAL A 110 1.87 13.50 4.67
N VAL A 111 2.75 13.87 3.75
CA VAL A 111 4.00 13.17 3.50
C VAL A 111 5.10 13.84 4.29
N VAL A 112 5.66 13.13 5.26
CA VAL A 112 6.73 13.64 6.11
C VAL A 112 8.07 13.27 5.50
N LEU A 113 8.89 14.28 5.22
CA LEU A 113 10.23 14.11 4.68
C LEU A 113 11.26 14.64 5.68
N CYS A 114 12.43 14.02 5.70
CA CYS A 114 13.55 14.51 6.49
C CYS A 114 14.25 15.67 5.78
N GLY A 115 14.47 16.79 6.46
CA GLY A 115 15.13 17.96 5.88
C GLY A 115 16.56 17.73 5.43
N SER A 116 17.26 16.75 5.99
CA SER A 116 18.63 16.38 5.61
C SER A 116 18.69 15.30 4.53
N SER A 117 17.77 14.34 4.57
CA SER A 117 17.76 13.19 3.65
C SER A 117 16.94 13.46 2.39
N GLY A 118 15.92 14.32 2.47
CA GLY A 118 15.05 14.67 1.35
C GLY A 118 14.18 13.52 0.86
N VAL A 119 13.97 13.47 -0.45
CA VAL A 119 13.18 12.43 -1.10
C VAL A 119 13.99 11.12 -1.13
N GLN A 120 13.38 10.07 -0.59
CA GLN A 120 13.96 8.73 -0.47
C GLN A 120 13.21 7.75 -1.38
N PRO A 121 13.76 6.54 -1.66
CA PRO A 121 13.10 5.53 -2.47
C PRO A 121 11.69 5.16 -2.00
N GLN A 122 11.53 5.01 -0.70
CA GLN A 122 10.22 4.71 -0.09
C GLN A 122 9.22 5.84 -0.32
N THR A 123 9.69 7.09 -0.36
CA THR A 123 8.86 8.25 -0.72
C THR A 123 8.33 8.11 -2.13
N GLU A 124 9.15 7.69 -3.08
CA GLU A 124 8.72 7.49 -4.47
C GLU A 124 7.62 6.42 -4.59
N THR A 125 7.75 5.33 -3.85
CA THR A 125 6.75 4.26 -3.82
C THR A 125 5.42 4.75 -3.27
N VAL A 126 5.44 5.43 -2.12
CA VAL A 126 4.24 6.03 -1.53
C VAL A 126 3.61 7.06 -2.46
N TRP A 127 4.45 7.86 -3.11
CA TRP A 127 3.99 8.89 -4.05
C TRP A 127 3.28 8.31 -5.28
N ARG A 128 3.81 7.24 -5.85
CA ARG A 128 3.16 6.52 -6.96
C ARG A 128 1.80 5.94 -6.54
N GLN A 129 1.72 5.36 -5.36
CA GLN A 129 0.46 4.83 -4.82
C GLN A 129 -0.56 5.96 -4.59
N ALA A 130 -0.13 7.09 -4.07
CA ALA A 130 -0.99 8.26 -3.90
C ALA A 130 -1.48 8.82 -5.25
N ASN A 131 -0.66 8.77 -6.30
CA ASN A 131 -1.07 9.11 -7.67
C ASN A 131 -2.16 8.14 -8.17
N LYS A 132 -2.00 6.85 -7.94
CA LYS A 132 -2.96 5.81 -8.35
C LYS A 132 -4.37 6.08 -7.79
N TYR A 133 -4.46 6.51 -6.55
CA TYR A 133 -5.73 6.79 -5.89
C TYR A 133 -6.14 8.26 -5.91
N GLU A 134 -5.40 9.09 -6.65
CA GLU A 134 -5.67 10.53 -6.78
C GLU A 134 -5.81 11.26 -5.43
N VAL A 135 -5.00 10.87 -4.46
CA VAL A 135 -5.03 11.44 -3.11
C VAL A 135 -4.30 12.78 -3.09
N PRO A 136 -4.94 13.88 -2.68
CA PRO A 136 -4.27 15.17 -2.46
C PRO A 136 -3.14 15.03 -1.43
N ARG A 137 -2.03 15.71 -1.65
CA ARG A 137 -0.83 15.60 -0.82
C ARG A 137 -0.33 16.95 -0.35
N MET A 138 0.23 16.93 0.85
CA MET A 138 0.97 18.01 1.47
C MET A 138 2.28 17.43 1.98
N VAL A 139 3.36 18.18 1.87
CA VAL A 139 4.67 17.75 2.37
C VAL A 139 5.00 18.53 3.65
N PHE A 140 5.38 17.82 4.68
CA PHE A 140 5.95 18.37 5.90
C PHE A 140 7.44 18.03 5.95
N VAL A 141 8.30 19.02 5.75
CA VAL A 141 9.75 18.86 5.84
C VAL A 141 10.15 18.92 7.31
N ASN A 142 10.34 17.75 7.88
CA ASN A 142 10.62 17.54 9.30
C ASN A 142 12.13 17.51 9.59
N LYS A 143 12.48 17.52 10.85
CA LYS A 143 13.87 17.44 11.31
C LYS A 143 14.76 18.57 10.80
N MET A 144 14.20 19.77 10.70
CA MET A 144 14.96 20.96 10.30
C MET A 144 16.04 21.36 11.33
N ASP A 145 15.98 20.81 12.53
CA ASP A 145 17.00 20.94 13.58
C ASP A 145 18.20 20.00 13.39
N ARG A 146 18.14 19.07 12.44
CA ARG A 146 19.18 18.08 12.21
C ARG A 146 20.31 18.65 11.33
N ALA A 147 21.54 18.17 11.58
CA ALA A 147 22.71 18.54 10.77
C ALA A 147 22.48 18.22 9.28
N GLY A 148 22.78 19.17 8.41
CA GLY A 148 22.57 19.05 6.97
C GLY A 148 21.15 19.34 6.48
N ALA A 149 20.25 19.79 7.34
CA ALA A 149 18.87 20.12 6.95
C ALA A 149 18.83 21.34 6.00
N ASP A 150 18.18 21.16 4.87
CA ASP A 150 18.00 22.20 3.84
C ASP A 150 16.59 22.12 3.24
N TYR A 151 15.73 23.03 3.64
CA TYR A 151 14.32 23.07 3.22
C TYR A 151 14.17 23.24 1.70
N MET A 152 14.89 24.20 1.10
CA MET A 152 14.78 24.47 -0.33
C MET A 152 15.34 23.35 -1.20
N MET A 153 16.31 22.60 -0.70
CA MET A 153 16.80 21.39 -1.37
C MET A 153 15.71 20.34 -1.47
N VAL A 154 14.95 20.11 -0.40
CA VAL A 154 13.83 19.17 -0.42
C VAL A 154 12.73 19.62 -1.39
N VAL A 155 12.41 20.91 -1.43
CA VAL A 155 11.46 21.46 -2.40
C VAL A 155 11.89 21.20 -3.83
N ARG A 156 13.17 21.40 -4.15
CA ARG A 156 13.73 21.09 -5.48
C ARG A 156 13.64 19.61 -5.82
N GLN A 157 13.95 18.71 -4.87
CA GLN A 157 13.85 17.27 -5.07
C GLN A 157 12.43 16.80 -5.34
N LEU A 158 11.43 17.42 -4.72
CA LEU A 158 10.03 17.14 -5.01
C LEU A 158 9.70 17.38 -6.47
N LYS A 159 10.24 18.45 -7.05
CA LYS A 159 10.07 18.78 -8.48
C LYS A 159 10.84 17.84 -9.39
N GLU A 160 12.12 17.62 -9.09
CA GLU A 160 13.05 16.88 -9.93
C GLU A 160 12.82 15.35 -9.89
N ARG A 161 12.60 14.80 -8.71
CA ARG A 161 12.48 13.34 -8.53
C ARG A 161 11.05 12.82 -8.60
N LEU A 162 10.07 13.59 -8.15
CA LEU A 162 8.68 13.17 -8.11
C LEU A 162 7.80 13.85 -9.17
N GLY A 163 8.32 14.83 -9.88
CA GLY A 163 7.56 15.61 -10.84
C GLY A 163 6.43 16.44 -10.20
N ALA A 164 6.52 16.68 -8.89
CA ALA A 164 5.50 17.39 -8.14
C ALA A 164 5.63 18.91 -8.32
N ASN A 165 4.50 19.58 -8.47
CA ASN A 165 4.44 21.03 -8.44
C ASN A 165 4.39 21.52 -6.99
N ALA A 166 5.55 21.53 -6.35
CA ALA A 166 5.70 21.90 -4.95
C ALA A 166 5.58 23.41 -4.75
N VAL A 167 4.68 23.83 -3.90
CA VAL A 167 4.44 25.24 -3.56
C VAL A 167 4.68 25.46 -2.08
N PRO A 168 5.80 26.06 -1.67
CA PRO A 168 6.04 26.38 -0.28
C PRO A 168 5.02 27.38 0.26
N LEU A 169 4.38 27.05 1.37
CA LEU A 169 3.50 27.95 2.11
C LEU A 169 4.26 28.66 3.23
N GLN A 170 5.44 28.17 3.55
CA GLN A 170 6.31 28.65 4.60
C GLN A 170 7.76 28.67 4.13
N MET A 171 8.55 29.50 4.79
CA MET A 171 10.02 29.46 4.74
C MET A 171 10.54 29.17 6.13
N THR A 172 11.54 28.31 6.26
CA THR A 172 12.14 27.98 7.55
C THR A 172 13.10 29.08 8.02
N ILE A 173 13.06 29.42 9.31
CA ILE A 173 13.97 30.41 9.91
C ILE A 173 15.15 29.65 10.50
N GLY A 174 16.28 29.72 9.80
CA GLY A 174 17.48 28.99 10.16
C GLY A 174 17.38 27.50 9.85
N SER A 175 18.41 26.77 10.18
CA SER A 175 18.51 25.33 10.04
C SER A 175 19.44 24.77 11.10
N GLU A 176 19.43 23.48 11.32
CA GLU A 176 20.24 22.79 12.30
C GLU A 176 20.01 23.35 13.72
N GLU A 177 21.08 23.65 14.44
CA GLU A 177 20.98 24.23 15.79
C GLU A 177 20.32 25.61 15.82
N ASN A 178 20.34 26.33 14.71
CA ASN A 178 19.77 27.66 14.57
C ASN A 178 18.30 27.68 14.10
N PHE A 179 17.68 26.51 13.95
CA PHE A 179 16.28 26.45 13.56
C PHE A 179 15.39 27.02 14.66
N LYS A 180 14.68 28.12 14.34
CA LYS A 180 13.88 28.89 15.32
C LYS A 180 12.38 28.75 15.12
N GLY A 181 11.94 28.60 13.88
CA GLY A 181 10.53 28.60 13.50
C GLY A 181 10.36 28.76 12.02
N VAL A 182 9.23 29.29 11.60
CA VAL A 182 8.90 29.44 10.18
C VAL A 182 8.35 30.85 9.88
N VAL A 183 8.46 31.28 8.64
CA VAL A 183 7.73 32.44 8.10
C VAL A 183 6.49 31.95 7.40
N ASP A 184 5.33 32.39 7.84
CA ASP A 184 4.06 32.16 7.16
C ASP A 184 4.00 33.10 5.95
N LEU A 185 4.11 32.56 4.74
CA LEU A 185 4.13 33.36 3.50
C LEU A 185 2.77 33.97 3.17
N ILE A 186 1.68 33.47 3.72
CA ILE A 186 0.36 34.06 3.52
C ILE A 186 0.20 35.32 4.36
N LYS A 187 0.59 35.25 5.63
CA LYS A 187 0.53 36.39 6.56
C LYS A 187 1.74 37.30 6.49
N MET A 188 2.84 36.84 5.93
CA MET A 188 4.14 37.51 5.92
C MET A 188 4.62 37.88 7.31
N LYS A 189 4.55 36.90 8.21
CA LYS A 189 5.04 37.04 9.59
C LYS A 189 5.79 35.79 10.01
N ALA A 190 6.78 35.96 10.87
CA ALA A 190 7.45 34.86 11.51
C ALA A 190 6.55 34.24 12.58
N VAL A 191 6.57 32.93 12.72
CA VAL A 191 5.86 32.16 13.75
C VAL A 191 6.90 31.45 14.60
N LEU A 192 6.93 31.77 15.89
CA LEU A 192 7.89 31.23 16.85
C LEU A 192 7.15 30.53 17.98
N TRP A 193 7.39 29.23 18.13
CA TRP A 193 6.77 28.41 19.20
C TRP A 193 7.59 28.52 20.51
N ASN A 194 6.90 28.53 21.62
CA ASN A 194 7.52 28.64 22.95
C ASN A 194 8.09 27.27 23.37
N GLU A 195 9.40 27.20 23.58
CA GLU A 195 10.07 25.96 24.00
C GLU A 195 9.72 25.60 25.47
N ALA A 196 9.45 26.57 26.31
CA ALA A 196 9.20 26.35 27.76
C ALA A 196 7.90 25.55 28.01
N ASP A 197 6.90 25.66 27.13
CA ASP A 197 5.63 24.95 27.25
C ASP A 197 5.47 23.85 26.19
N GLN A 198 6.55 23.36 25.64
CA GLN A 198 6.57 22.31 24.63
C GLN A 198 5.84 22.71 23.33
N GLY A 199 5.89 23.97 22.96
CA GLY A 199 5.27 24.50 21.77
C GLY A 199 3.76 24.71 21.83
N MET A 200 3.16 24.63 23.00
CA MET A 200 1.71 24.88 23.20
C MET A 200 1.29 26.30 22.86
N THR A 201 2.16 27.25 23.10
CA THR A 201 1.95 28.66 22.74
C THR A 201 2.95 29.13 21.71
N PHE A 202 2.60 30.17 20.96
CA PHE A 202 3.44 30.74 19.92
C PHE A 202 3.25 32.25 19.87
N GLN A 203 4.15 32.93 19.15
CA GLN A 203 4.04 34.36 18.89
C GLN A 203 4.35 34.66 17.42
N TYR A 204 3.70 35.69 16.90
CA TYR A 204 4.08 36.29 15.64
C TYR A 204 5.19 37.33 15.85
N ALA A 205 6.10 37.40 14.92
CA ALA A 205 7.21 38.33 14.90
C ALA A 205 7.46 38.88 13.49
N GLU A 206 8.27 39.92 13.43
CA GLU A 206 8.72 40.44 12.12
C GLU A 206 9.65 39.41 11.42
N ILE A 207 9.56 39.39 10.09
CA ILE A 207 10.45 38.54 9.27
C ILE A 207 11.90 39.01 9.46
N PRO A 208 12.86 38.11 9.74
CA PRO A 208 14.26 38.47 9.80
C PRO A 208 14.72 39.23 8.55
N ALA A 209 15.44 40.32 8.72
CA ALA A 209 15.84 41.20 7.60
C ALA A 209 16.61 40.48 6.50
N GLU A 210 17.43 39.49 6.85
CA GLU A 210 18.20 38.66 5.92
C GLU A 210 17.34 37.74 5.07
N MET A 211 16.11 37.46 5.44
CA MET A 211 15.17 36.61 4.73
C MET A 211 14.10 37.38 3.93
N ALA A 212 14.02 38.70 4.12
CA ALA A 212 12.92 39.49 3.57
C ALA A 212 12.76 39.34 2.05
N ASP A 213 13.85 39.39 1.30
CA ASP A 213 13.82 39.29 -0.17
C ASP A 213 13.41 37.87 -0.63
N GLN A 214 13.96 36.84 -0.01
CA GLN A 214 13.63 35.46 -0.33
C GLN A 214 12.16 35.14 0.02
N CYS A 215 11.68 35.59 1.14
CA CYS A 215 10.29 35.44 1.53
C CYS A 215 9.34 36.16 0.56
N GLN A 216 9.70 37.35 0.09
CA GLN A 216 8.91 38.08 -0.88
C GLN A 216 8.86 37.33 -2.24
N GLU A 217 9.99 36.82 -2.69
CA GLU A 217 10.07 36.01 -3.92
C GLU A 217 9.19 34.75 -3.82
N MET A 218 9.29 34.03 -2.72
CA MET A 218 8.51 32.82 -2.50
C MET A 218 7.01 33.11 -2.30
N ARG A 219 6.67 34.23 -1.69
CA ARG A 219 5.28 34.68 -1.62
C ARG A 219 4.70 34.94 -3.02
N GLU A 220 5.43 35.63 -3.89
CA GLU A 220 4.99 35.89 -5.26
C GLU A 220 4.77 34.58 -6.03
N PHE A 221 5.65 33.61 -5.88
CA PHE A 221 5.49 32.27 -6.44
C PHE A 221 4.21 31.57 -5.94
N MET A 222 3.96 31.64 -4.65
CA MET A 222 2.76 31.06 -4.05
C MET A 222 1.48 31.76 -4.49
N VAL A 223 1.47 33.08 -4.55
CA VAL A 223 0.32 33.88 -5.00
C VAL A 223 0.01 33.61 -6.48
N GLU A 224 1.02 33.49 -7.32
CA GLU A 224 0.85 33.09 -8.72
C GLU A 224 0.23 31.70 -8.82
N ALA A 225 0.71 30.74 -8.03
CA ALA A 225 0.14 29.40 -7.98
C ALA A 225 -1.34 29.41 -7.55
N ALA A 226 -1.71 30.25 -6.60
CA ALA A 226 -3.11 30.42 -6.19
C ALA A 226 -3.95 31.07 -7.28
N ALA A 227 -3.41 32.06 -7.99
CA ALA A 227 -4.10 32.78 -9.07
C ALA A 227 -4.44 31.88 -10.25
N GLU A 228 -3.63 30.88 -10.54
CA GLU A 228 -3.86 29.90 -11.62
C GLU A 228 -5.08 29.00 -11.40
N ALA A 229 -5.74 29.08 -10.24
CA ALA A 229 -6.92 28.27 -9.95
C ALA A 229 -8.13 28.59 -10.81
N ASN A 230 -8.32 29.87 -11.18
CA ASN A 230 -9.42 30.30 -12.04
C ASN A 230 -9.09 31.62 -12.75
N GLU A 231 -9.89 31.97 -13.76
CA GLU A 231 -9.70 33.17 -14.54
C GLU A 231 -9.86 34.47 -13.73
N GLU A 232 -10.78 34.52 -12.81
CA GLU A 232 -11.02 35.72 -11.98
C GLU A 232 -9.80 36.09 -11.16
N LEU A 233 -9.19 35.14 -10.48
CA LEU A 233 -7.98 35.33 -9.69
C LEU A 233 -6.78 35.64 -10.59
N MET A 234 -6.67 35.00 -11.73
CA MET A 234 -5.59 35.25 -12.69
C MET A 234 -5.66 36.67 -13.27
N ASN A 235 -6.84 37.13 -13.67
CA ASN A 235 -7.03 38.48 -14.14
C ASN A 235 -6.68 39.52 -13.09
N LYS A 236 -7.11 39.30 -11.85
CA LYS A 236 -6.78 40.17 -10.72
C LYS A 236 -5.27 40.24 -10.47
N TYR A 237 -4.60 39.11 -10.53
CA TYR A 237 -3.14 39.02 -10.41
C TYR A 237 -2.39 39.74 -11.52
N LEU A 238 -2.80 39.53 -12.77
CA LEU A 238 -2.18 40.15 -13.95
C LEU A 238 -2.39 41.68 -14.01
N GLU A 239 -3.50 42.18 -13.48
CA GLU A 239 -3.79 43.61 -13.36
C GLU A 239 -3.03 44.30 -12.23
N GLY A 240 -2.24 43.53 -11.47
CA GLY A 240 -1.45 44.03 -10.34
C GLY A 240 -2.25 44.25 -9.05
N GLU A 241 -3.49 43.80 -9.01
CA GLU A 241 -4.29 43.85 -7.79
C GLU A 241 -3.83 42.81 -6.78
N ALA A 242 -3.75 43.16 -5.51
CA ALA A 242 -3.40 42.24 -4.45
C ALA A 242 -4.54 41.25 -4.17
N LEU A 243 -4.21 39.93 -4.12
CA LEU A 243 -5.14 38.92 -3.66
C LEU A 243 -5.24 38.95 -2.14
N SER A 244 -6.46 38.84 -1.62
CA SER A 244 -6.68 38.72 -0.18
C SER A 244 -6.21 37.37 0.35
N GLU A 245 -5.99 37.25 1.64
CA GLU A 245 -5.66 35.98 2.31
C GLU A 245 -6.68 34.89 2.01
N THR A 246 -7.97 35.24 2.05
CA THR A 246 -9.07 34.31 1.71
C THR A 246 -9.00 33.85 0.26
N GLU A 247 -8.71 34.74 -0.69
CA GLU A 247 -8.57 34.41 -2.10
C GLU A 247 -7.36 33.50 -2.38
N ILE A 248 -6.23 33.76 -1.72
CA ILE A 248 -5.01 32.94 -1.81
C ILE A 248 -5.30 31.54 -1.30
N LYS A 249 -5.90 31.41 -0.13
CA LYS A 249 -6.26 30.11 0.47
C LYS A 249 -7.26 29.34 -0.38
N ALA A 250 -8.26 30.01 -0.93
CA ALA A 250 -9.25 29.38 -1.82
C ALA A 250 -8.61 28.86 -3.11
N GLY A 251 -7.72 29.63 -3.72
CA GLY A 251 -6.98 29.22 -4.91
C GLY A 251 -6.04 28.04 -4.67
N LEU A 252 -5.29 28.07 -3.57
CA LEU A 252 -4.41 26.99 -3.18
C LEU A 252 -5.19 25.72 -2.85
N ARG A 253 -6.32 25.85 -2.16
CA ARG A 253 -7.20 24.73 -1.85
C ARG A 253 -7.71 24.06 -3.12
N ALA A 254 -8.27 24.84 -4.06
CA ALA A 254 -8.82 24.32 -5.31
C ALA A 254 -7.77 23.52 -6.10
N ARG A 255 -6.57 24.02 -6.21
CA ARG A 255 -5.48 23.36 -6.92
C ARG A 255 -4.92 22.14 -6.17
N THR A 256 -4.89 22.20 -4.85
CA THR A 256 -4.48 21.03 -4.01
C THR A 256 -5.48 19.88 -4.16
N LEU A 257 -6.78 20.18 -4.11
CA LEU A 257 -7.83 19.16 -4.28
C LEU A 257 -7.83 18.56 -5.70
N ALA A 258 -7.45 19.34 -6.70
CA ALA A 258 -7.31 18.89 -8.09
C ALA A 258 -5.99 18.16 -8.37
N ASN A 259 -5.12 17.98 -7.37
CA ASN A 259 -3.77 17.39 -7.51
C ASN A 259 -2.85 18.17 -8.46
N GLU A 260 -3.07 19.45 -8.63
CA GLU A 260 -2.25 20.31 -9.49
C GLU A 260 -1.03 20.89 -8.77
N ILE A 261 -1.13 21.06 -7.46
CA ILE A 261 -0.04 21.53 -6.60
C ILE A 261 0.11 20.68 -5.35
N VAL A 262 1.27 20.76 -4.73
CA VAL A 262 1.59 20.11 -3.45
C VAL A 262 2.08 21.21 -2.50
N PRO A 263 1.28 21.59 -1.50
CA PRO A 263 1.73 22.52 -0.47
C PRO A 263 2.90 21.95 0.35
N VAL A 264 3.88 22.77 0.68
CA VAL A 264 5.05 22.38 1.44
C VAL A 264 5.17 23.23 2.70
N LEU A 265 5.32 22.57 3.84
CA LEU A 265 5.53 23.18 5.16
C LEU A 265 6.82 22.63 5.77
N GLY A 266 7.36 23.30 6.75
CA GLY A 266 8.58 22.89 7.40
C GLY A 266 8.50 23.00 8.92
N GLY A 267 9.35 22.24 9.59
CA GLY A 267 9.42 22.27 11.05
C GLY A 267 10.30 21.18 11.65
N SER A 268 10.15 21.00 12.94
CA SER A 268 10.76 19.90 13.69
C SER A 268 9.77 19.40 14.74
N ALA A 269 9.22 18.21 14.51
CA ALA A 269 8.29 17.60 15.46
C ALA A 269 9.00 17.33 16.81
N PHE A 270 10.23 16.86 16.78
CA PHE A 270 11.03 16.61 17.98
C PHE A 270 11.24 17.87 18.83
N LYS A 271 11.49 19.01 18.18
CA LYS A 271 11.66 20.30 18.85
C LYS A 271 10.34 21.04 19.08
N ASN A 272 9.20 20.41 18.82
CA ASN A 272 7.87 20.96 19.03
C ASN A 272 7.60 22.25 18.23
N LYS A 273 8.08 22.29 16.98
CA LYS A 273 7.95 23.46 16.08
C LYS A 273 7.31 23.06 14.75
N GLY A 274 6.17 23.64 14.43
CA GLY A 274 5.55 23.55 13.13
C GLY A 274 4.41 22.55 12.95
N VAL A 275 4.18 21.63 13.88
CA VAL A 275 3.13 20.61 13.75
C VAL A 275 1.72 21.22 13.79
N GLN A 276 1.49 22.23 14.63
CA GLN A 276 0.19 22.91 14.69
C GLN A 276 -0.14 23.60 13.36
N ALA A 277 0.86 24.15 12.68
CA ALA A 277 0.67 24.74 11.36
C ALA A 277 0.26 23.70 10.31
N VAL A 278 0.74 22.46 10.42
CA VAL A 278 0.29 21.34 9.58
C VAL A 278 -1.18 21.03 9.84
N LEU A 279 -1.61 21.01 11.10
CA LEU A 279 -3.03 20.81 11.45
C LEU A 279 -3.92 21.93 10.90
N ASP A 280 -3.50 23.18 10.98
CA ASP A 280 -4.21 24.30 10.36
C ASP A 280 -4.33 24.12 8.85
N ALA A 281 -3.25 23.71 8.19
CA ALA A 281 -3.23 23.45 6.75
C ALA A 281 -4.16 22.28 6.35
N VAL A 282 -4.26 21.25 7.18
CA VAL A 282 -5.21 20.15 6.98
C VAL A 282 -6.65 20.67 6.96
N VAL A 283 -7.00 21.54 7.90
CA VAL A 283 -8.34 22.13 7.95
C VAL A 283 -8.59 23.02 6.73
N GLU A 284 -7.60 23.82 6.33
CA GLU A 284 -7.75 24.81 5.26
C GLU A 284 -7.69 24.22 3.83
N TYR A 285 -6.91 23.16 3.61
CA TYR A 285 -6.61 22.67 2.26
C TYR A 285 -7.11 21.25 1.97
N TRP A 286 -7.43 20.44 2.98
CA TRP A 286 -7.94 19.10 2.76
C TRP A 286 -9.44 19.05 2.51
N PRO A 287 -9.91 18.09 1.70
CA PRO A 287 -11.33 17.96 1.41
C PRO A 287 -12.09 17.34 2.60
N ALA A 288 -13.36 17.74 2.73
CA ALA A 288 -14.34 16.97 3.46
C ALA A 288 -14.77 15.72 2.65
N PRO A 289 -15.36 14.71 3.27
CA PRO A 289 -15.85 13.53 2.53
C PRO A 289 -16.84 13.87 1.40
N THR A 290 -17.57 14.98 1.50
CA THR A 290 -18.49 15.46 0.48
C THR A 290 -17.81 16.14 -0.72
N GLU A 291 -16.58 16.56 -0.57
CA GLU A 291 -15.82 17.28 -1.60
C GLU A 291 -14.93 16.35 -2.45
N VAL A 292 -14.76 15.09 -2.04
CA VAL A 292 -14.05 14.09 -2.83
C VAL A 292 -15.00 13.45 -3.83
N LYS A 293 -14.45 12.86 -4.90
CA LYS A 293 -15.21 12.11 -5.87
C LYS A 293 -16.04 11.02 -5.17
N ALA A 294 -17.35 10.95 -5.47
CA ALA A 294 -18.22 9.92 -4.91
C ALA A 294 -17.68 8.53 -5.26
N ILE A 295 -17.75 7.61 -4.30
CA ILE A 295 -17.24 6.25 -4.50
C ILE A 295 -18.05 5.51 -5.56
N GLU A 296 -17.36 4.85 -6.46
CA GLU A 296 -17.94 3.99 -7.48
C GLU A 296 -17.96 2.54 -7.05
N GLY A 297 -18.95 1.81 -7.52
CA GLY A 297 -19.06 0.39 -7.29
C GLY A 297 -19.93 -0.27 -8.36
N VAL A 298 -20.02 -1.58 -8.30
CA VAL A 298 -20.80 -2.40 -9.23
C VAL A 298 -22.03 -2.94 -8.51
N LEU A 299 -23.20 -2.79 -9.13
CA LEU A 299 -24.46 -3.28 -8.57
C LEU A 299 -24.52 -4.83 -8.60
N ASP A 300 -25.58 -5.37 -8.05
CA ASP A 300 -25.82 -6.83 -7.92
C ASP A 300 -25.76 -7.61 -9.26
N ASP A 301 -26.04 -6.94 -10.37
CA ASP A 301 -25.93 -7.55 -11.71
C ASP A 301 -24.48 -7.82 -12.17
N GLY A 302 -23.49 -7.30 -11.43
CA GLY A 302 -22.07 -7.45 -11.74
C GLY A 302 -21.55 -6.58 -12.90
N GLU A 303 -22.37 -5.75 -13.49
CA GLU A 303 -22.04 -4.95 -14.68
C GLU A 303 -22.33 -3.46 -14.51
N THR A 304 -23.47 -3.11 -13.92
CA THR A 304 -23.90 -1.71 -13.79
C THR A 304 -23.04 -0.97 -12.76
N VAL A 305 -22.37 0.08 -13.22
CA VAL A 305 -21.60 0.98 -12.35
C VAL A 305 -22.55 2.00 -11.72
N ALA A 306 -22.43 2.16 -10.42
CA ALA A 306 -23.18 3.13 -9.64
C ALA A 306 -22.26 3.89 -8.69
N VAL A 307 -22.68 5.08 -8.28
CA VAL A 307 -21.98 5.90 -7.31
C VAL A 307 -22.77 6.02 -6.02
N ARG A 308 -22.07 6.19 -4.91
CA ARG A 308 -22.66 6.49 -3.59
C ARG A 308 -22.08 7.80 -3.08
N LYS A 309 -22.96 8.75 -2.81
CA LYS A 309 -22.59 10.05 -2.25
C LYS A 309 -22.38 9.95 -0.74
N ALA A 310 -21.52 10.79 -0.21
CA ALA A 310 -21.28 10.90 1.23
C ALA A 310 -22.44 11.63 1.94
N ASP A 311 -23.58 10.96 2.03
CA ASP A 311 -24.83 11.45 2.61
C ASP A 311 -25.40 10.37 3.55
N ASP A 312 -25.83 10.78 4.73
CA ASP A 312 -26.40 9.87 5.74
C ASP A 312 -27.70 9.20 5.30
N ASP A 313 -28.43 9.83 4.40
CA ASP A 313 -29.73 9.34 3.88
C ASP A 313 -29.58 8.41 2.67
N GLU A 314 -28.39 8.30 2.11
CA GLU A 314 -28.10 7.35 1.05
C GLU A 314 -28.08 5.90 1.59
N PRO A 315 -28.26 4.88 0.72
CA PRO A 315 -28.08 3.49 1.11
C PRO A 315 -26.67 3.25 1.68
N PHE A 316 -26.59 2.50 2.77
CA PHE A 316 -25.33 2.21 3.45
C PHE A 316 -24.34 1.50 2.53
N SER A 317 -23.11 2.00 2.52
CA SER A 317 -21.96 1.33 1.92
C SER A 317 -20.68 1.67 2.68
N ALA A 318 -19.87 0.66 2.91
CA ALA A 318 -18.59 0.79 3.59
C ALA A 318 -17.54 -0.17 3.03
N LEU A 319 -16.28 0.17 3.20
CA LEU A 319 -15.14 -0.66 2.81
C LEU A 319 -14.35 -1.06 4.05
N ALA A 320 -14.18 -2.36 4.23
CA ALA A 320 -13.28 -2.90 5.25
C ALA A 320 -11.84 -2.80 4.74
N PHE A 321 -11.01 -2.01 5.40
CA PHE A 321 -9.65 -1.77 4.94
C PHE A 321 -8.57 -2.37 5.84
N LYS A 322 -8.93 -2.83 7.03
CA LYS A 322 -8.01 -3.46 7.96
C LYS A 322 -8.73 -4.41 8.91
N ILE A 323 -8.12 -5.54 9.17
CA ILE A 323 -8.56 -6.48 10.19
C ILE A 323 -7.41 -6.69 11.18
N ALA A 324 -7.71 -6.57 12.47
CA ALA A 324 -6.76 -6.77 13.53
C ALA A 324 -7.32 -7.72 14.59
N THR A 325 -6.46 -8.50 15.21
CA THR A 325 -6.85 -9.36 16.34
C THR A 325 -6.42 -8.71 17.64
N ASP A 326 -7.40 -8.47 18.50
CA ASP A 326 -7.16 -7.91 19.82
C ASP A 326 -7.29 -9.00 20.88
N PRO A 327 -6.35 -9.08 21.86
CA PRO A 327 -6.38 -10.12 22.90
C PRO A 327 -7.62 -10.10 23.79
N PHE A 328 -8.26 -8.92 23.94
CA PHE A 328 -9.37 -8.73 24.88
C PHE A 328 -10.75 -8.80 24.22
N VAL A 329 -10.89 -8.27 23.01
CA VAL A 329 -12.19 -8.16 22.32
C VAL A 329 -12.30 -9.05 21.08
N GLY A 330 -11.23 -9.69 20.65
CA GLY A 330 -11.21 -10.57 19.49
C GLY A 330 -10.93 -9.83 18.18
N THR A 331 -11.63 -10.18 17.13
CA THR A 331 -11.41 -9.59 15.80
C THR A 331 -11.99 -8.18 15.71
N LEU A 332 -11.17 -7.22 15.28
CA LEU A 332 -11.55 -5.86 14.95
C LEU A 332 -11.52 -5.68 13.43
N THR A 333 -12.63 -5.26 12.84
CA THR A 333 -12.70 -4.93 11.41
C THR A 333 -12.83 -3.41 11.28
N PHE A 334 -11.77 -2.75 10.83
CA PHE A 334 -11.78 -1.32 10.55
C PHE A 334 -12.42 -1.05 9.19
N PHE A 335 -13.36 -0.13 9.16
CA PHE A 335 -14.08 0.22 7.94
C PHE A 335 -14.30 1.74 7.84
N ARG A 336 -14.37 2.22 6.59
CA ARG A 336 -14.84 3.57 6.29
C ARG A 336 -16.25 3.50 5.72
N VAL A 337 -17.16 4.28 6.27
CA VAL A 337 -18.51 4.46 5.72
C VAL A 337 -18.47 5.51 4.63
N TYR A 338 -18.81 5.12 3.41
CA TYR A 338 -18.85 6.03 2.27
C TYR A 338 -20.24 6.66 2.07
N SER A 339 -21.28 5.96 2.42
CA SER A 339 -22.67 6.45 2.33
C SER A 339 -23.54 5.83 3.40
N GLY A 340 -24.60 6.52 3.75
CA GLY A 340 -25.59 6.03 4.69
C GLY A 340 -25.16 6.06 6.13
N THR A 341 -25.90 5.37 6.97
CA THR A 341 -25.71 5.29 8.42
C THR A 341 -25.70 3.84 8.87
N LEU A 342 -24.78 3.49 9.74
CA LEU A 342 -24.70 2.16 10.36
C LEU A 342 -24.97 2.28 11.85
N ASN A 343 -25.93 1.49 12.33
CA ASN A 343 -26.25 1.42 13.75
C ASN A 343 -25.82 0.08 14.33
N SER A 344 -25.46 0.08 15.60
CA SER A 344 -25.20 -1.15 16.35
C SER A 344 -26.45 -2.03 16.35
N GLY A 345 -26.30 -3.30 16.01
CA GLY A 345 -27.39 -4.26 15.85
C GLY A 345 -27.94 -4.38 14.42
N ASP A 346 -27.50 -3.54 13.49
CA ASP A 346 -27.89 -3.65 12.08
C ASP A 346 -27.32 -4.92 11.45
N THR A 347 -28.06 -5.45 10.47
CA THR A 347 -27.59 -6.52 9.58
C THR A 347 -27.24 -5.93 8.23
N VAL A 348 -26.03 -6.21 7.77
CA VAL A 348 -25.50 -5.75 6.48
C VAL A 348 -25.12 -6.93 5.59
N LEU A 349 -24.95 -6.68 4.31
CA LEU A 349 -24.52 -7.68 3.34
C LEU A 349 -23.03 -7.47 3.01
N ASN A 350 -22.29 -8.57 2.99
CA ASN A 350 -20.97 -8.64 2.34
C ASN A 350 -21.17 -9.24 0.93
N PRO A 351 -21.29 -8.42 -0.12
CA PRO A 351 -21.60 -8.91 -1.46
C PRO A 351 -20.46 -9.70 -2.09
N VAL A 352 -19.23 -9.47 -1.65
CA VAL A 352 -18.04 -10.19 -2.13
C VAL A 352 -18.13 -11.67 -1.78
N LYS A 353 -18.60 -11.99 -0.57
CA LYS A 353 -18.74 -13.36 -0.08
C LYS A 353 -20.18 -13.86 -0.06
N SER A 354 -21.13 -13.03 -0.49
CA SER A 354 -22.57 -13.32 -0.48
C SER A 354 -23.07 -13.76 0.90
N ARG A 355 -22.61 -13.11 1.96
CA ARG A 355 -22.96 -13.41 3.34
C ARG A 355 -23.51 -12.19 4.06
N LYS A 356 -24.50 -12.43 4.92
CA LYS A 356 -25.02 -11.42 5.83
C LYS A 356 -24.17 -11.37 7.09
N GLU A 357 -23.88 -10.16 7.55
CA GLU A 357 -23.15 -9.91 8.79
C GLU A 357 -23.98 -9.08 9.74
N ARG A 358 -24.06 -9.49 10.99
CA ARG A 358 -24.70 -8.69 12.03
C ARG A 358 -23.64 -7.85 12.74
N ILE A 359 -23.85 -6.55 12.75
CA ILE A 359 -23.00 -5.61 13.46
C ILE A 359 -23.43 -5.56 14.92
N GLY A 360 -22.63 -6.15 15.78
CA GLY A 360 -22.85 -6.13 17.23
C GLY A 360 -22.33 -4.84 17.85
N ARG A 361 -21.09 -4.88 18.34
CA ARG A 361 -20.42 -3.74 18.95
C ARG A 361 -19.54 -3.01 17.94
N MET A 362 -19.51 -1.69 18.04
CA MET A 362 -18.60 -0.84 17.26
C MET A 362 -17.81 0.04 18.22
N VAL A 363 -16.55 0.31 17.86
CA VAL A 363 -15.66 1.14 18.65
C VAL A 363 -14.97 2.20 17.79
N GLN A 364 -14.62 3.33 18.40
CA GLN A 364 -13.67 4.30 17.87
C GLN A 364 -12.44 4.35 18.74
N MET A 365 -11.29 4.55 18.10
CA MET A 365 -10.03 4.66 18.80
C MET A 365 -9.72 6.12 19.13
N HIS A 366 -9.49 6.41 20.41
CA HIS A 366 -9.03 7.69 20.89
C HIS A 366 -7.71 7.49 21.65
N ALA A 367 -6.60 7.70 20.96
CA ALA A 367 -5.27 7.36 21.49
C ALA A 367 -5.21 5.87 21.91
N ASN A 368 -4.92 5.60 23.20
CA ASN A 368 -4.90 4.23 23.73
C ASN A 368 -6.27 3.74 24.22
N ASN A 369 -7.29 4.59 24.15
CA ASN A 369 -8.61 4.26 24.65
C ASN A 369 -9.55 3.88 23.51
N ARG A 370 -10.41 2.88 23.76
CA ARG A 370 -11.50 2.51 22.88
C ARG A 370 -12.79 3.06 23.44
N GLU A 371 -13.52 3.80 22.61
CA GLU A 371 -14.86 4.26 22.94
C GLU A 371 -15.88 3.42 22.18
N GLU A 372 -16.81 2.83 22.90
CA GLU A 372 -17.93 2.13 22.28
C GLU A 372 -18.92 3.14 21.72
N ILE A 373 -19.25 2.97 20.44
CA ILE A 373 -20.20 3.84 19.73
C ILE A 373 -21.39 3.04 19.25
N LYS A 374 -22.54 3.71 19.13
CA LYS A 374 -23.79 3.09 18.68
C LYS A 374 -24.10 3.35 17.21
N GLN A 375 -23.49 4.35 16.61
CA GLN A 375 -23.78 4.80 15.27
C GLN A 375 -22.53 5.32 14.57
N VAL A 376 -22.40 4.99 13.29
CA VAL A 376 -21.35 5.53 12.39
C VAL A 376 -22.06 6.20 11.22
N LEU A 377 -21.69 7.43 10.93
CA LEU A 377 -22.25 8.24 9.86
C LEU A 377 -21.36 8.24 8.61
N ALA A 378 -21.92 8.66 7.47
CA ALA A 378 -21.18 8.76 6.22
C ALA A 378 -19.90 9.62 6.37
N GLY A 379 -18.81 9.16 5.80
CA GLY A 379 -17.49 9.82 5.87
C GLY A 379 -16.67 9.48 7.09
N ASP A 380 -17.16 8.68 8.02
CA ASP A 380 -16.46 8.34 9.25
C ASP A 380 -15.78 6.96 9.18
N ILE A 381 -14.84 6.76 10.09
CA ILE A 381 -14.07 5.53 10.24
C ILE A 381 -14.34 4.96 11.63
N ALA A 382 -14.60 3.66 11.69
CA ALA A 382 -14.82 2.94 12.94
C ALA A 382 -14.35 1.49 12.83
N ALA A 383 -14.42 0.75 13.93
CA ALA A 383 -14.15 -0.67 13.96
C ALA A 383 -15.34 -1.47 14.48
N ALA A 384 -15.68 -2.56 13.82
CA ALA A 384 -16.67 -3.51 14.28
C ALA A 384 -16.00 -4.70 14.97
N ILE A 385 -16.59 -5.15 16.06
CA ILE A 385 -16.08 -6.26 16.86
C ILE A 385 -16.79 -7.57 16.46
N GLY A 386 -16.00 -8.62 16.21
CA GLY A 386 -16.51 -9.97 16.09
C GLY A 386 -17.11 -10.36 14.75
N LEU A 387 -16.82 -9.66 13.67
CA LEU A 387 -17.18 -10.09 12.32
C LEU A 387 -16.33 -11.30 11.92
N LYS A 388 -16.97 -12.38 11.49
CA LYS A 388 -16.29 -13.67 11.28
C LYS A 388 -15.77 -13.89 9.87
N ASP A 389 -16.52 -13.44 8.87
CA ASP A 389 -16.28 -13.77 7.47
C ASP A 389 -15.79 -12.57 6.63
N VAL A 390 -15.53 -11.44 7.24
CA VAL A 390 -15.05 -10.23 6.56
C VAL A 390 -13.53 -10.26 6.45
N THR A 391 -13.03 -10.02 5.25
CA THR A 391 -11.59 -9.87 4.99
C THR A 391 -11.29 -8.47 4.47
N THR A 392 -10.03 -8.07 4.49
CA THR A 392 -9.61 -6.76 4.00
C THR A 392 -9.97 -6.57 2.52
N GLY A 393 -10.57 -5.44 2.19
CA GLY A 393 -11.04 -5.12 0.85
C GLY A 393 -12.51 -5.49 0.60
N ASP A 394 -13.16 -6.18 1.54
CA ASP A 394 -14.57 -6.51 1.42
C ASP A 394 -15.46 -5.27 1.56
N THR A 395 -16.57 -5.28 0.86
CA THR A 395 -17.61 -4.26 0.98
C THR A 395 -18.68 -4.71 1.99
N LEU A 396 -19.16 -3.78 2.78
CA LEU A 396 -20.37 -3.95 3.58
C LEU A 396 -21.42 -2.98 3.05
N CYS A 397 -22.62 -3.47 2.74
CA CYS A 397 -23.66 -2.64 2.15
C CYS A 397 -25.06 -2.97 2.69
N ASP A 398 -26.03 -2.11 2.32
CA ASP A 398 -27.44 -2.31 2.62
C ASP A 398 -27.96 -3.58 1.95
N LEU A 399 -28.80 -4.34 2.66
CA LEU A 399 -29.39 -5.59 2.16
C LEU A 399 -30.27 -5.40 0.92
N ASN A 400 -30.90 -4.24 0.78
CA ASN A 400 -31.84 -3.95 -0.30
C ASN A 400 -31.24 -3.11 -1.43
N ASN A 401 -30.02 -2.60 -1.25
CA ASN A 401 -29.31 -1.75 -2.21
C ASN A 401 -27.88 -2.25 -2.34
N ILE A 402 -27.74 -3.40 -2.98
CA ILE A 402 -26.46 -4.11 -3.08
C ILE A 402 -25.50 -3.38 -4.02
N ILE A 403 -24.31 -3.09 -3.51
CA ILE A 403 -23.19 -2.55 -4.28
C ILE A 403 -21.89 -3.19 -3.80
N THR A 404 -21.02 -3.53 -4.73
CA THR A 404 -19.65 -3.93 -4.45
C THR A 404 -18.74 -2.78 -4.82
N LEU A 405 -18.10 -2.15 -3.82
CA LEU A 405 -17.16 -1.08 -4.04
C LEU A 405 -15.88 -1.61 -4.70
N GLU A 406 -15.14 -0.74 -5.37
CA GLU A 406 -13.88 -1.10 -6.01
C GLU A 406 -12.96 -1.83 -5.04
N ARG A 407 -12.48 -3.01 -5.44
CA ARG A 407 -11.61 -3.83 -4.63
C ARG A 407 -10.19 -3.27 -4.58
N MET A 408 -9.53 -3.47 -3.45
CA MET A 408 -8.09 -3.29 -3.34
C MET A 408 -7.39 -4.42 -4.09
N GLU A 409 -6.40 -4.08 -4.90
CA GLU A 409 -5.50 -5.05 -5.53
C GLU A 409 -4.34 -5.31 -4.60
N PHE A 410 -4.05 -6.58 -4.36
CA PHE A 410 -2.96 -7.00 -3.49
C PHE A 410 -1.88 -7.70 -4.30
N PRO A 411 -0.59 -7.37 -4.09
CA PRO A 411 0.49 -8.05 -4.80
C PRO A 411 0.62 -9.51 -4.36
N GLU A 412 1.03 -10.35 -5.29
CA GLU A 412 1.34 -11.74 -4.99
C GLU A 412 2.60 -11.84 -4.14
N PRO A 413 2.63 -12.76 -3.15
CA PRO A 413 3.83 -13.01 -2.36
C PRO A 413 5.00 -13.48 -3.21
N VAL A 414 6.21 -13.11 -2.86
CA VAL A 414 7.42 -13.42 -3.63
C VAL A 414 8.42 -14.31 -2.88
N ILE A 415 8.25 -14.47 -1.59
CA ILE A 415 9.12 -15.29 -0.74
C ILE A 415 8.31 -16.28 0.09
N SER A 416 8.82 -17.48 0.28
CA SER A 416 8.20 -18.54 1.06
C SER A 416 9.18 -19.17 2.02
N VAL A 417 8.69 -19.56 3.20
CA VAL A 417 9.44 -20.36 4.19
C VAL A 417 8.57 -21.50 4.70
N ALA A 418 9.21 -22.61 5.01
CA ALA A 418 8.53 -23.70 5.70
C ALA A 418 8.50 -23.44 7.21
N VAL A 419 7.36 -23.68 7.84
CA VAL A 419 7.15 -23.50 9.28
C VAL A 419 6.72 -24.82 9.88
N GLU A 420 7.43 -25.26 10.94
CA GLU A 420 7.11 -26.49 11.67
C GLU A 420 6.88 -26.18 13.14
N PRO A 421 5.79 -26.70 13.73
CA PRO A 421 5.58 -26.54 15.17
C PRO A 421 6.64 -27.32 15.95
N LYS A 422 7.11 -26.77 17.07
CA LYS A 422 8.10 -27.44 17.95
C LYS A 422 7.54 -28.65 18.69
N SER A 423 6.22 -28.72 18.87
CA SER A 423 5.53 -29.82 19.52
C SER A 423 4.21 -30.16 18.82
N LYS A 424 3.68 -31.36 19.09
CA LYS A 424 2.35 -31.73 18.56
C LYS A 424 1.22 -30.87 19.12
N ALA A 425 1.36 -30.37 20.34
CA ALA A 425 0.38 -29.48 20.97
C ALA A 425 0.35 -28.10 20.24
N ASP A 426 1.48 -27.67 19.66
CA ASP A 426 1.57 -26.43 18.93
C ASP A 426 1.01 -26.51 17.51
N GLN A 427 0.84 -27.72 16.95
CA GLN A 427 0.36 -27.90 15.57
C GLN A 427 -1.05 -27.32 15.34
N GLU A 428 -1.97 -27.63 16.25
CA GLU A 428 -3.34 -27.13 16.18
C GLU A 428 -3.41 -25.63 16.43
N LYS A 429 -2.67 -25.15 17.43
CA LYS A 429 -2.54 -23.73 17.73
C LYS A 429 -1.90 -22.95 16.54
N MET A 430 -0.89 -23.53 15.89
CA MET A 430 -0.24 -22.94 14.73
C MET A 430 -1.23 -22.76 13.56
N GLY A 431 -2.06 -23.76 13.28
CA GLY A 431 -3.08 -23.67 12.24
C GLY A 431 -4.08 -22.55 12.51
N ILE A 432 -4.52 -22.39 13.75
CA ILE A 432 -5.43 -21.31 14.15
C ILE A 432 -4.74 -19.95 14.04
N ALA A 433 -3.51 -19.83 14.52
CA ALA A 433 -2.73 -18.60 14.47
C ALA A 433 -2.47 -18.13 13.02
N LEU A 434 -2.04 -19.05 12.15
CA LEU A 434 -1.81 -18.77 10.75
C LEU A 434 -3.09 -18.37 10.01
N GLY A 435 -4.21 -19.01 10.32
CA GLY A 435 -5.51 -18.66 9.76
C GLY A 435 -5.93 -17.23 10.12
N LYS A 436 -5.73 -16.82 11.37
CA LYS A 436 -6.02 -15.44 11.81
C LYS A 436 -5.08 -14.43 11.17
N LEU A 437 -3.80 -14.71 11.09
CA LEU A 437 -2.82 -13.82 10.45
C LEU A 437 -3.10 -13.66 8.94
N ALA A 438 -3.46 -14.73 8.25
CA ALA A 438 -3.85 -14.69 6.84
C ALA A 438 -5.13 -13.87 6.61
N GLN A 439 -6.04 -13.89 7.58
CA GLN A 439 -7.26 -13.09 7.54
C GLN A 439 -6.98 -11.58 7.69
N GLU A 440 -5.99 -11.23 8.51
CA GLU A 440 -5.56 -9.84 8.71
C GLU A 440 -4.79 -9.28 7.51
N ASP A 441 -4.01 -10.11 6.83
CA ASP A 441 -3.06 -9.70 5.79
C ASP A 441 -3.27 -10.50 4.49
N PRO A 442 -3.86 -9.89 3.46
CA PRO A 442 -4.09 -10.56 2.17
C PRO A 442 -2.82 -10.87 1.37
N SER A 443 -1.69 -10.22 1.66
CA SER A 443 -0.40 -10.52 1.04
C SER A 443 0.31 -11.70 1.69
N PHE A 444 -0.20 -12.16 2.81
CA PHE A 444 0.29 -13.35 3.50
C PHE A 444 -0.55 -14.56 3.13
N ARG A 445 0.09 -15.63 2.71
CA ARG A 445 -0.57 -16.87 2.32
C ARG A 445 -0.01 -18.06 3.08
N VAL A 446 -0.89 -19.03 3.36
CA VAL A 446 -0.55 -20.28 4.03
C VAL A 446 -0.97 -21.43 3.13
N LYS A 447 -0.07 -22.35 2.89
CA LYS A 447 -0.31 -23.56 2.08
C LYS A 447 0.29 -24.76 2.78
N THR A 448 -0.42 -25.89 2.78
CA THR A 448 0.13 -27.16 3.21
C THR A 448 0.63 -27.91 1.97
N ASP A 449 1.89 -28.31 2.00
CA ASP A 449 2.46 -29.16 0.95
C ASP A 449 1.97 -30.59 1.17
N GLU A 450 1.21 -31.10 0.19
CA GLU A 450 0.62 -32.44 0.26
C GLU A 450 1.65 -33.55 0.23
N GLU A 451 2.79 -33.34 -0.41
CA GLU A 451 3.85 -34.34 -0.51
C GLU A 451 4.69 -34.44 0.77
N THR A 452 5.05 -33.31 1.35
CA THR A 452 5.94 -33.26 2.52
C THR A 452 5.18 -33.10 3.84
N GLY A 453 3.92 -32.70 3.80
CA GLY A 453 3.13 -32.37 4.98
C GLY A 453 3.58 -31.09 5.68
N GLN A 454 4.51 -30.33 5.09
CA GLN A 454 5.01 -29.07 5.64
C GLN A 454 4.00 -27.95 5.44
N THR A 455 3.92 -27.05 6.41
CA THR A 455 3.19 -25.78 6.26
C THR A 455 4.13 -24.73 5.71
N ILE A 456 3.75 -24.15 4.57
CA ILE A 456 4.52 -23.11 3.88
C ILE A 456 3.79 -21.79 4.04
N ILE A 457 4.50 -20.77 4.51
CA ILE A 457 4.01 -19.41 4.58
C ILE A 457 4.72 -18.55 3.53
N SER A 458 3.96 -17.65 2.90
CA SER A 458 4.45 -16.80 1.81
C SER A 458 4.13 -15.34 2.12
N GLY A 459 5.05 -14.44 1.81
CA GLY A 459 4.92 -13.02 2.07
C GLY A 459 5.75 -12.15 1.14
N MET A 460 5.80 -10.87 1.43
CA MET A 460 6.40 -9.85 0.56
C MET A 460 7.90 -9.64 0.80
N GLY A 461 8.44 -10.15 1.87
CA GLY A 461 9.86 -10.03 2.19
C GLY A 461 10.22 -10.72 3.50
N GLU A 462 11.53 -10.79 3.79
CA GLU A 462 12.05 -11.44 5.00
C GLU A 462 11.50 -10.80 6.28
N LEU A 463 11.51 -9.47 6.36
CA LEU A 463 11.00 -8.75 7.53
C LEU A 463 9.52 -9.01 7.74
N HIS A 464 8.72 -9.06 6.67
CA HIS A 464 7.30 -9.38 6.73
C HIS A 464 7.07 -10.75 7.38
N LEU A 465 7.76 -11.79 6.91
CA LEU A 465 7.65 -13.13 7.46
C LEU A 465 8.18 -13.25 8.89
N ASP A 466 9.30 -12.60 9.21
CA ASP A 466 9.87 -12.55 10.56
C ASP A 466 8.89 -11.96 11.58
N ILE A 467 8.22 -10.89 11.22
CA ILE A 467 7.23 -10.24 12.07
C ILE A 467 6.04 -11.16 12.30
N LEU A 468 5.55 -11.82 11.27
CA LEU A 468 4.42 -12.76 11.39
C LEU A 468 4.75 -13.95 12.29
N VAL A 469 5.94 -14.50 12.16
CA VAL A 469 6.40 -15.61 13.00
C VAL A 469 6.57 -15.16 14.46
N ASP A 470 7.13 -14.00 14.69
CA ASP A 470 7.27 -13.43 16.02
C ASP A 470 5.90 -13.12 16.66
N ARG A 471 4.92 -12.69 15.87
CA ARG A 471 3.53 -12.54 16.32
C ARG A 471 2.89 -13.86 16.72
N MET A 472 3.14 -14.94 16.00
CA MET A 472 2.68 -16.27 16.43
C MET A 472 3.17 -16.62 17.83
N ARG A 473 4.43 -16.35 18.10
CA ARG A 473 5.03 -16.61 19.42
C ARG A 473 4.43 -15.73 20.52
N ARG A 474 4.32 -14.42 20.27
CA ARG A 474 3.91 -13.43 21.28
C ARG A 474 2.41 -13.39 21.51
N GLU A 475 1.62 -13.40 20.46
CA GLU A 475 0.16 -13.21 20.54
C GLU A 475 -0.61 -14.53 20.67
N PHE A 476 -0.11 -15.60 20.06
CA PHE A 476 -0.78 -16.90 20.01
C PHE A 476 -0.10 -17.98 20.83
N ASN A 477 1.04 -17.65 21.42
CA ASN A 477 1.86 -18.56 22.23
C ASN A 477 2.21 -19.86 21.48
N VAL A 478 2.59 -19.72 20.22
CA VAL A 478 3.01 -20.81 19.34
C VAL A 478 4.49 -20.69 19.03
N GLU A 479 5.27 -21.70 19.36
CA GLU A 479 6.67 -21.78 18.96
C GLU A 479 6.82 -22.65 17.72
N ALA A 480 7.52 -22.15 16.72
CA ALA A 480 7.75 -22.82 15.44
C ALA A 480 9.21 -22.72 14.99
N ASN A 481 9.67 -23.75 14.30
CA ASN A 481 10.95 -23.74 13.61
C ASN A 481 10.74 -23.24 12.17
N ILE A 482 11.63 -22.36 11.70
CA ILE A 482 11.55 -21.78 10.37
C ILE A 482 12.63 -22.39 9.49
N GLY A 483 12.25 -22.85 8.31
CA GLY A 483 13.17 -23.32 7.27
C GLY A 483 13.86 -22.17 6.55
N LYS A 484 14.73 -22.51 5.60
CA LYS A 484 15.39 -21.51 4.75
C LYS A 484 14.38 -20.82 3.83
N PRO A 485 14.54 -19.50 3.55
CA PRO A 485 13.72 -18.80 2.59
C PRO A 485 13.76 -19.45 1.21
N GLN A 486 12.61 -19.58 0.58
CA GLN A 486 12.45 -20.09 -0.77
C GLN A 486 11.82 -19.01 -1.65
N VAL A 487 12.31 -18.91 -2.87
CA VAL A 487 11.80 -17.95 -3.84
C VAL A 487 10.62 -18.56 -4.60
N ALA A 488 9.57 -17.79 -4.79
CA ALA A 488 8.44 -18.15 -5.63
C ALA A 488 8.78 -17.91 -7.10
N TYR A 489 9.26 -18.95 -7.79
CA TYR A 489 9.53 -18.92 -9.23
C TYR A 489 8.23 -18.99 -10.04
N ARG A 490 8.35 -18.72 -11.32
CA ARG A 490 7.28 -18.88 -12.32
C ARG A 490 7.85 -19.53 -13.56
N GLU A 491 6.98 -19.88 -14.51
CA GLU A 491 7.36 -20.49 -15.78
C GLU A 491 6.77 -19.68 -16.94
N ALA A 492 7.37 -19.77 -18.09
CA ALA A 492 6.86 -19.18 -19.32
C ALA A 492 7.30 -20.00 -20.53
N ILE A 493 6.61 -19.80 -21.65
CA ILE A 493 7.04 -20.36 -22.94
C ILE A 493 7.68 -19.27 -23.80
N ARG A 494 8.61 -19.66 -24.65
CA ARG A 494 9.29 -18.75 -25.58
C ARG A 494 8.88 -18.92 -27.02
N ASN A 495 8.40 -20.11 -27.38
CA ASN A 495 8.08 -20.49 -28.78
C ASN A 495 6.58 -20.65 -28.99
N THR A 496 6.10 -20.24 -30.13
CA THR A 496 4.77 -20.57 -30.60
C THR A 496 4.78 -22.04 -31.08
N CYS A 497 3.81 -22.82 -30.65
CA CYS A 497 3.70 -24.23 -31.06
C CYS A 497 2.24 -24.68 -31.18
N GLU A 498 2.01 -25.68 -31.97
CA GLU A 498 0.72 -26.32 -32.17
C GLU A 498 0.78 -27.72 -31.56
N ILE A 499 -0.12 -28.02 -30.64
CA ILE A 499 -0.11 -29.27 -29.88
C ILE A 499 -1.46 -29.95 -29.96
N GLU A 500 -1.41 -31.27 -30.26
CA GLU A 500 -2.57 -32.16 -30.20
C GLU A 500 -2.76 -32.68 -28.77
N GLY A 501 -3.92 -32.40 -28.16
CA GLY A 501 -4.37 -33.04 -26.95
C GLY A 501 -5.39 -34.13 -27.29
N LYS A 502 -5.05 -35.39 -27.03
CA LYS A 502 -5.95 -36.51 -27.26
C LYS A 502 -5.97 -37.44 -26.06
N PHE A 503 -7.14 -37.60 -25.52
CA PHE A 503 -7.40 -38.52 -24.41
C PHE A 503 -8.46 -39.53 -24.81
N VAL A 504 -8.05 -40.79 -24.89
CA VAL A 504 -8.91 -41.91 -25.28
C VAL A 504 -8.73 -43.00 -24.23
N ARG A 505 -9.81 -43.41 -23.59
CA ARG A 505 -9.80 -44.51 -22.64
C ARG A 505 -11.04 -45.40 -22.86
N GLN A 506 -10.83 -46.68 -23.06
CA GLN A 506 -11.89 -47.69 -23.11
C GLN A 506 -11.65 -48.72 -22.02
N SER A 507 -12.59 -48.83 -21.09
CA SER A 507 -12.57 -49.87 -20.04
C SER A 507 -13.99 -50.38 -19.83
N GLY A 508 -14.34 -51.46 -20.50
CA GLY A 508 -15.54 -52.28 -20.27
C GLY A 508 -16.84 -51.53 -20.01
N GLY A 509 -17.32 -50.73 -20.94
CA GLY A 509 -18.51 -49.88 -20.82
C GLY A 509 -18.37 -48.59 -21.63
N ARG A 510 -18.95 -47.50 -21.12
CA ARG A 510 -18.81 -46.18 -21.74
C ARG A 510 -17.34 -45.72 -21.63
N GLY A 511 -16.72 -45.45 -22.76
CA GLY A 511 -15.34 -44.97 -22.83
C GLY A 511 -15.24 -43.46 -22.56
N GLN A 512 -14.03 -42.93 -22.73
CA GLN A 512 -13.75 -41.49 -22.68
C GLN A 512 -13.03 -41.06 -23.95
N TYR A 513 -13.43 -39.92 -24.51
CA TYR A 513 -12.84 -39.37 -25.74
C TYR A 513 -12.82 -37.87 -25.69
N GLY A 514 -11.63 -37.27 -25.72
CA GLY A 514 -11.42 -35.83 -25.86
C GLY A 514 -10.28 -35.58 -26.84
N HIS A 515 -10.49 -34.73 -27.84
CA HIS A 515 -9.50 -34.44 -28.86
C HIS A 515 -9.57 -32.96 -29.27
N VAL A 516 -8.49 -32.24 -29.09
CA VAL A 516 -8.39 -30.82 -29.41
C VAL A 516 -6.99 -30.47 -29.88
N TRP A 517 -6.92 -29.60 -30.88
CA TRP A 517 -5.69 -28.97 -31.33
C TRP A 517 -5.63 -27.54 -30.77
N ILE A 518 -4.53 -27.21 -30.12
CA ILE A 518 -4.32 -25.92 -29.45
C ILE A 518 -3.02 -25.30 -29.96
N ARG A 519 -3.10 -24.02 -30.35
CA ARG A 519 -1.93 -23.20 -30.62
C ARG A 519 -1.59 -22.44 -29.35
N PHE A 520 -0.41 -22.70 -28.81
CA PHE A 520 0.13 -21.97 -27.70
C PHE A 520 1.16 -20.95 -28.16
N GLU A 521 1.08 -19.74 -27.63
CA GLU A 521 2.02 -18.66 -27.95
C GLU A 521 2.23 -17.75 -26.71
N PRO A 522 3.39 -17.06 -26.63
CA PRO A 522 3.57 -16.02 -25.62
C PRO A 522 2.54 -14.92 -25.80
N GLY A 523 1.89 -14.49 -24.72
CA GLY A 523 0.98 -13.35 -24.72
C GLY A 523 1.72 -12.02 -24.85
N GLU A 524 0.99 -10.92 -25.02
CA GLU A 524 1.55 -9.58 -25.12
C GLU A 524 2.23 -9.15 -23.80
N ASP A 525 1.64 -9.48 -22.67
CA ASP A 525 2.20 -9.24 -21.35
C ASP A 525 2.87 -10.50 -20.82
N GLU A 526 4.21 -10.49 -20.76
CA GLU A 526 5.02 -11.61 -20.30
C GLU A 526 4.80 -11.99 -18.82
N ASN A 527 4.27 -11.08 -18.03
CA ASN A 527 4.00 -11.27 -16.60
C ASN A 527 2.52 -11.43 -16.27
N ALA A 528 1.64 -11.57 -17.26
CA ALA A 528 0.23 -11.76 -17.04
C ALA A 528 -0.07 -13.11 -16.38
N GLU A 529 -0.81 -13.09 -15.27
CA GLU A 529 -1.13 -14.30 -14.49
C GLU A 529 -2.23 -15.16 -15.11
N GLY A 530 -3.12 -14.57 -15.87
CA GLY A 530 -4.26 -15.26 -16.48
C GLY A 530 -3.96 -15.88 -17.83
N LEU A 531 -4.84 -16.78 -18.25
CA LEU A 531 -4.83 -17.34 -19.60
C LEU A 531 -5.59 -16.41 -20.55
N GLU A 532 -4.95 -16.02 -21.65
CA GLU A 532 -5.62 -15.44 -22.81
C GLU A 532 -6.10 -16.58 -23.70
N PHE A 533 -7.41 -16.89 -23.65
CA PHE A 533 -8.00 -17.99 -24.38
C PHE A 533 -8.82 -17.50 -25.56
N VAL A 534 -8.58 -18.07 -26.72
CA VAL A 534 -9.31 -17.78 -27.96
C VAL A 534 -9.88 -19.08 -28.54
N ASN A 535 -11.15 -19.03 -28.94
CA ASN A 535 -11.82 -20.14 -29.62
C ASN A 535 -11.96 -19.83 -31.12
N GLU A 536 -11.19 -20.53 -31.94
CA GLU A 536 -11.27 -20.47 -33.40
C GLU A 536 -11.81 -21.77 -34.03
N VAL A 537 -12.40 -22.66 -33.23
CA VAL A 537 -12.99 -23.91 -33.73
C VAL A 537 -14.18 -23.61 -34.61
N VAL A 538 -14.18 -24.14 -35.81
CA VAL A 538 -15.25 -23.98 -36.81
C VAL A 538 -15.87 -25.34 -37.16
N GLY A 539 -17.12 -25.30 -37.66
CA GLY A 539 -17.81 -26.49 -38.14
C GLY A 539 -18.27 -27.48 -37.07
N GLY A 540 -18.19 -27.09 -35.77
CA GLY A 540 -18.64 -27.94 -34.68
C GLY A 540 -17.82 -29.19 -34.44
N VAL A 541 -16.58 -29.24 -34.94
CA VAL A 541 -15.67 -30.39 -34.78
C VAL A 541 -15.36 -30.70 -33.32
N VAL A 542 -15.34 -29.65 -32.49
CA VAL A 542 -15.42 -29.72 -31.03
C VAL A 542 -16.72 -29.01 -30.62
N PRO A 543 -17.69 -29.72 -30.03
CA PRO A 543 -18.94 -29.09 -29.60
C PRO A 543 -18.69 -27.91 -28.67
N LYS A 544 -19.48 -26.83 -28.82
CA LYS A 544 -19.34 -25.60 -28.04
C LYS A 544 -19.41 -25.83 -26.53
N GLU A 545 -20.17 -26.84 -26.11
CA GLU A 545 -20.33 -27.19 -24.71
C GLU A 545 -19.04 -27.69 -24.04
N TYR A 546 -18.06 -28.16 -24.82
CA TYR A 546 -16.77 -28.67 -24.33
C TYR A 546 -15.64 -27.65 -24.37
N ILE A 547 -15.82 -26.51 -25.04
CA ILE A 547 -14.81 -25.45 -25.11
C ILE A 547 -14.46 -24.86 -23.71
N PRO A 548 -15.43 -24.59 -22.82
CA PRO A 548 -15.10 -24.19 -21.45
C PRO A 548 -14.27 -25.22 -20.68
N ALA A 549 -14.48 -26.49 -20.92
CA ALA A 549 -13.68 -27.58 -20.32
C ALA A 549 -12.22 -27.57 -20.81
N VAL A 550 -12.00 -27.26 -22.09
CA VAL A 550 -10.65 -27.09 -22.67
C VAL A 550 -9.94 -25.91 -21.98
N GLN A 551 -10.58 -24.77 -21.90
CA GLN A 551 -10.04 -23.59 -21.21
C GLN A 551 -9.67 -23.92 -19.75
N LYS A 552 -10.57 -24.57 -19.03
CA LYS A 552 -10.36 -24.92 -17.63
C LYS A 552 -9.20 -25.93 -17.45
N GLY A 553 -9.05 -26.88 -18.36
CA GLY A 553 -7.94 -27.82 -18.36
C GLY A 553 -6.59 -27.14 -18.55
N ILE A 554 -6.52 -26.15 -19.43
CA ILE A 554 -5.32 -25.33 -19.64
C ILE A 554 -5.03 -24.49 -18.38
N GLU A 555 -6.03 -23.83 -17.84
CA GLU A 555 -5.88 -22.97 -16.63
C GLU A 555 -5.39 -23.77 -15.42
N GLU A 556 -5.93 -24.94 -15.18
CA GLU A 556 -5.49 -25.81 -14.08
C GLU A 556 -4.05 -26.28 -14.27
N GLN A 557 -3.66 -26.64 -15.47
CA GLN A 557 -2.27 -27.05 -15.75
C GLN A 557 -1.30 -25.87 -15.67
N MET A 558 -1.73 -24.67 -16.02
CA MET A 558 -0.93 -23.46 -15.83
C MET A 558 -0.55 -23.26 -14.36
N GLN A 559 -1.49 -23.49 -13.44
CA GLN A 559 -1.24 -23.34 -12.00
C GLN A 559 -0.28 -24.42 -11.46
N ASN A 560 -0.30 -25.60 -12.06
CA ASN A 560 0.57 -26.71 -11.65
C ASN A 560 1.93 -26.68 -12.34
N GLY A 561 2.11 -25.83 -13.34
CA GLY A 561 3.34 -25.72 -14.13
C GLY A 561 3.58 -26.89 -15.07
N VAL A 562 4.61 -26.77 -15.89
CA VAL A 562 5.01 -27.79 -16.87
C VAL A 562 6.49 -28.17 -16.77
N LEU A 563 7.30 -27.35 -16.10
CA LEU A 563 8.76 -27.51 -16.04
C LEU A 563 9.23 -27.89 -14.62
N ALA A 564 8.83 -27.12 -13.61
CA ALA A 564 9.27 -27.31 -12.23
C ALA A 564 8.15 -27.18 -11.20
N GLY A 565 6.90 -27.17 -11.64
CA GLY A 565 5.74 -27.07 -10.75
C GLY A 565 5.33 -25.65 -10.38
N TYR A 566 5.86 -24.64 -11.01
CA TYR A 566 5.50 -23.24 -10.79
C TYR A 566 4.49 -22.73 -11.81
N PRO A 567 3.60 -21.78 -11.44
CA PRO A 567 2.61 -21.25 -12.37
C PRO A 567 3.22 -20.67 -13.65
N LEU A 568 2.55 -20.92 -14.78
CA LEU A 568 2.89 -20.30 -16.07
C LEU A 568 2.35 -18.88 -16.14
N LEU A 569 3.16 -17.96 -16.64
CA LEU A 569 2.80 -16.58 -16.91
C LEU A 569 2.80 -16.28 -18.40
N GLY A 570 1.99 -15.31 -18.84
CA GLY A 570 2.00 -14.77 -20.18
C GLY A 570 1.67 -15.80 -21.27
N LEU A 571 0.68 -16.67 -21.03
CA LEU A 571 0.28 -17.71 -21.97
C LEU A 571 -0.98 -17.29 -22.74
N LYS A 572 -0.92 -17.42 -24.07
CA LYS A 572 -2.06 -17.35 -24.97
C LYS A 572 -2.30 -18.71 -25.60
N ALA A 573 -3.53 -19.19 -25.53
CA ALA A 573 -3.94 -20.46 -26.12
C ALA A 573 -5.13 -20.28 -27.06
N THR A 574 -5.04 -20.79 -28.26
CA THR A 574 -6.09 -20.78 -29.27
C THR A 574 -6.48 -22.20 -29.62
N ALA A 575 -7.70 -22.61 -29.29
CA ALA A 575 -8.27 -23.85 -29.73
C ALA A 575 -8.81 -23.67 -31.15
N TYR A 576 -8.34 -24.45 -32.11
CA TYR A 576 -8.68 -24.24 -33.54
C TYR A 576 -9.17 -25.47 -34.25
N ASP A 577 -8.96 -26.68 -33.76
CA ASP A 577 -9.38 -27.93 -34.39
C ASP A 577 -9.59 -29.03 -33.34
N GLY A 578 -10.09 -30.14 -33.75
CA GLY A 578 -10.30 -31.30 -32.90
C GLY A 578 -11.29 -32.29 -33.53
N SER A 579 -11.80 -33.22 -32.74
CA SER A 579 -12.86 -34.13 -33.12
C SER A 579 -13.63 -34.54 -31.86
N TYR A 580 -14.81 -35.14 -32.06
CA TYR A 580 -15.61 -35.67 -30.97
C TYR A 580 -16.15 -37.07 -31.29
N HIS A 581 -16.54 -37.79 -30.27
CA HIS A 581 -17.19 -39.07 -30.34
C HIS A 581 -18.59 -38.99 -29.76
N ASP A 582 -19.60 -39.45 -30.49
CA ASP A 582 -21.02 -39.27 -30.14
C ASP A 582 -21.40 -39.82 -28.73
N VAL A 583 -20.71 -40.85 -28.27
CA VAL A 583 -21.02 -41.52 -26.99
C VAL A 583 -19.99 -41.23 -25.89
N ASP A 584 -18.71 -41.24 -26.27
CA ASP A 584 -17.59 -41.25 -25.29
C ASP A 584 -17.05 -39.86 -24.96
N SER A 585 -17.46 -38.81 -25.69
CA SER A 585 -17.05 -37.45 -25.41
C SER A 585 -17.73 -36.90 -24.15
N SER A 586 -16.97 -36.20 -23.30
CA SER A 586 -17.43 -35.58 -22.08
C SER A 586 -16.59 -34.35 -21.73
N GLU A 587 -17.09 -33.48 -20.88
CA GLU A 587 -16.34 -32.34 -20.36
C GLU A 587 -15.03 -32.77 -19.70
N MET A 588 -15.07 -33.85 -18.92
CA MET A 588 -13.90 -34.40 -18.22
C MET A 588 -12.83 -34.86 -19.23
N ALA A 589 -13.22 -35.52 -20.32
CA ALA A 589 -12.30 -35.98 -21.34
C ALA A 589 -11.57 -34.84 -22.05
N TYR A 590 -12.28 -33.75 -22.38
CA TYR A 590 -11.70 -32.56 -23.00
C TYR A 590 -10.81 -31.77 -22.02
N LYS A 591 -11.19 -31.71 -20.77
CA LYS A 591 -10.37 -31.11 -19.71
C LYS A 591 -9.03 -31.84 -19.56
N ILE A 592 -9.05 -33.17 -19.54
CA ILE A 592 -7.84 -34.02 -19.50
C ILE A 592 -7.01 -33.87 -20.77
N ALA A 593 -7.64 -33.87 -21.95
CA ALA A 593 -6.97 -33.67 -23.21
C ALA A 593 -6.24 -32.31 -23.27
N ALA A 594 -6.89 -31.25 -22.87
CA ALA A 594 -6.30 -29.92 -22.79
C ALA A 594 -5.14 -29.86 -21.80
N SER A 595 -5.28 -30.48 -20.63
CA SER A 595 -4.21 -30.57 -19.64
C SER A 595 -3.00 -31.36 -20.19
N MET A 596 -3.22 -32.44 -20.88
CA MET A 596 -2.15 -33.23 -21.55
C MET A 596 -1.43 -32.41 -22.61
N ALA A 597 -2.16 -31.66 -23.44
CA ALA A 597 -1.57 -30.74 -24.41
C ALA A 597 -0.70 -29.69 -23.76
N THR A 598 -1.16 -29.09 -22.70
CA THR A 598 -0.44 -28.06 -21.95
C THR A 598 0.86 -28.59 -21.33
N LYS A 599 0.87 -29.80 -20.82
CA LYS A 599 2.08 -30.46 -20.30
C LYS A 599 3.20 -30.61 -21.34
N GLN A 600 2.85 -30.74 -22.61
CA GLN A 600 3.84 -30.85 -23.69
C GLN A 600 4.58 -29.54 -23.98
N LEU A 601 4.14 -28.41 -23.38
CA LEU A 601 4.85 -27.13 -23.45
C LEU A 601 6.25 -27.18 -22.84
N ALA A 602 6.50 -28.11 -21.93
CA ALA A 602 7.83 -28.31 -21.36
C ALA A 602 8.90 -28.54 -22.42
N GLN A 603 8.55 -29.27 -23.49
CA GLN A 603 9.45 -29.60 -24.60
C GLN A 603 9.19 -28.75 -25.83
N LYS A 604 7.94 -28.66 -26.29
CA LYS A 604 7.57 -28.03 -27.55
C LYS A 604 7.46 -26.49 -27.47
N GLY A 605 7.14 -25.95 -26.33
CA GLY A 605 6.96 -24.52 -26.13
C GLY A 605 8.22 -23.74 -25.75
N GLY A 606 9.35 -24.44 -25.60
CA GLY A 606 10.56 -23.80 -25.10
C GLY A 606 10.36 -23.22 -23.71
N ALA A 607 9.81 -24.01 -22.78
CA ALA A 607 9.53 -23.57 -21.44
C ALA A 607 10.80 -23.15 -20.68
N VAL A 608 10.73 -22.02 -19.99
CA VAL A 608 11.82 -21.45 -19.22
C VAL A 608 11.34 -21.11 -17.80
N LEU A 609 12.27 -21.12 -16.86
CA LEU A 609 12.01 -20.70 -15.48
C LEU A 609 12.16 -19.17 -15.37
N LEU A 610 11.20 -18.54 -14.71
CA LEU A 610 11.24 -17.11 -14.39
C LEU A 610 11.55 -16.91 -12.91
N GLU A 611 12.44 -15.97 -12.64
CA GLU A 611 12.77 -15.54 -11.29
C GLU A 611 12.25 -14.12 -11.00
N PRO A 612 11.85 -13.84 -9.77
CA PRO A 612 11.44 -12.48 -9.40
C PRO A 612 12.65 -11.56 -9.35
N ILE A 613 12.55 -10.44 -10.03
CA ILE A 613 13.54 -9.38 -10.07
C ILE A 613 13.04 -8.22 -9.22
N MET A 614 13.89 -7.79 -8.29
CA MET A 614 13.61 -6.69 -7.39
C MET A 614 14.22 -5.40 -7.91
N LYS A 615 13.48 -4.31 -7.78
CA LYS A 615 14.00 -2.96 -7.98
C LYS A 615 14.57 -2.49 -6.66
N VAL A 616 15.87 -2.28 -6.63
CA VAL A 616 16.61 -1.91 -5.42
C VAL A 616 17.21 -0.52 -5.61
N GLU A 617 17.06 0.33 -4.63
CA GLU A 617 17.70 1.63 -4.58
C GLU A 617 18.54 1.70 -3.30
N VAL A 618 19.81 1.95 -3.45
CA VAL A 618 20.76 2.06 -2.34
C VAL A 618 21.26 3.48 -2.23
N ILE A 619 21.20 4.04 -1.03
CA ILE A 619 21.78 5.33 -0.71
C ILE A 619 23.00 5.08 0.18
N THR A 620 24.16 5.47 -0.31
CA THR A 620 25.44 5.20 0.35
C THR A 620 26.33 6.44 0.33
N PRO A 621 27.20 6.63 1.36
CA PRO A 621 28.27 7.60 1.27
C PRO A 621 29.17 7.33 0.05
N GLU A 622 29.69 8.38 -0.58
CA GLU A 622 30.52 8.27 -1.77
C GLU A 622 31.73 7.35 -1.58
N GLU A 623 32.35 7.39 -0.42
CA GLU A 623 33.51 6.55 -0.07
C GLU A 623 33.20 5.05 -0.07
N ASN A 624 31.96 4.65 0.14
CA ASN A 624 31.50 3.26 0.17
C ASN A 624 30.88 2.79 -1.15
N MET A 625 30.73 3.69 -2.12
CA MET A 625 30.04 3.39 -3.40
C MET A 625 30.69 2.22 -4.15
N GLY A 626 32.03 2.16 -4.19
CA GLY A 626 32.74 1.08 -4.87
C GLY A 626 32.45 -0.30 -4.29
N ASP A 627 32.42 -0.41 -2.98
CA ASP A 627 32.12 -1.67 -2.28
C ASP A 627 30.67 -2.08 -2.46
N VAL A 628 29.74 -1.12 -2.42
CA VAL A 628 28.31 -1.35 -2.64
C VAL A 628 28.02 -1.82 -4.07
N VAL A 629 28.60 -1.16 -5.07
CA VAL A 629 28.46 -1.53 -6.49
C VAL A 629 29.07 -2.91 -6.75
N GLY A 630 30.24 -3.20 -6.18
CA GLY A 630 30.90 -4.50 -6.30
C GLY A 630 30.05 -5.64 -5.71
N ASP A 631 29.45 -5.43 -4.56
CA ASP A 631 28.56 -6.41 -3.94
C ASP A 631 27.28 -6.63 -4.74
N LEU A 632 26.66 -5.57 -5.25
CA LEU A 632 25.47 -5.67 -6.10
C LEU A 632 25.78 -6.41 -7.42
N ASN A 633 26.92 -6.18 -8.02
CA ASN A 633 27.35 -6.92 -9.21
C ASN A 633 27.56 -8.40 -8.91
N ARG A 634 28.13 -8.73 -7.77
CA ARG A 634 28.28 -10.12 -7.31
C ARG A 634 26.93 -10.81 -7.11
N ARG A 635 25.90 -10.07 -6.74
CA ARG A 635 24.51 -10.54 -6.58
C ARG A 635 23.72 -10.56 -7.90
N ARG A 636 24.37 -10.55 -9.02
CA ARG A 636 23.78 -10.51 -10.37
C ARG A 636 22.92 -9.26 -10.60
N GLY A 637 23.24 -8.16 -9.94
CA GLY A 637 22.55 -6.89 -10.12
C GLY A 637 22.92 -6.24 -11.44
N ILE A 638 21.91 -5.60 -12.08
CA ILE A 638 22.08 -4.78 -13.27
C ILE A 638 21.85 -3.34 -12.86
N ILE A 639 22.92 -2.53 -12.87
CA ILE A 639 22.85 -1.14 -12.47
C ILE A 639 22.16 -0.34 -13.58
N LEU A 640 21.06 0.33 -13.23
CA LEU A 640 20.27 1.14 -14.14
C LEU A 640 20.73 2.59 -14.18
N GLY A 641 21.23 3.11 -13.08
CA GLY A 641 21.68 4.48 -12.97
C GLY A 641 22.29 4.80 -11.61
N MET A 642 22.98 5.91 -11.56
CA MET A 642 23.56 6.47 -10.34
C MET A 642 23.26 7.97 -10.31
N ASP A 643 22.72 8.43 -9.19
CA ASP A 643 22.41 9.83 -8.94
C ASP A 643 23.11 10.31 -7.68
N GLU A 644 23.10 11.62 -7.47
CA GLU A 644 23.60 12.23 -6.26
C GLU A 644 22.44 12.70 -5.38
N CYS A 645 22.60 12.56 -4.08
CA CYS A 645 21.71 13.14 -3.09
C CYS A 645 22.54 13.76 -1.96
N VAL A 646 21.87 14.46 -1.07
CA VAL A 646 22.55 15.12 0.07
C VAL A 646 23.23 14.11 0.98
N SER A 647 22.68 12.92 1.11
CA SER A 647 23.22 11.84 1.93
C SER A 647 24.36 11.05 1.26
N GLY A 648 24.67 11.34 -0.02
CA GLY A 648 25.71 10.64 -0.76
C GLY A 648 25.29 10.27 -2.19
N LYS A 649 25.53 9.02 -2.58
CA LYS A 649 25.20 8.50 -3.91
C LYS A 649 24.00 7.59 -3.85
N VAL A 650 23.15 7.69 -4.88
CA VAL A 650 21.98 6.84 -5.08
C VAL A 650 22.27 5.85 -6.20
N ILE A 651 22.14 4.56 -5.93
CA ILE A 651 22.37 3.49 -6.90
C ILE A 651 21.05 2.80 -7.17
N ASN A 652 20.55 2.88 -8.41
CA ASN A 652 19.37 2.16 -8.88
C ASN A 652 19.81 0.88 -9.58
N VAL A 653 19.32 -0.25 -9.12
CA VAL A 653 19.75 -1.57 -9.59
C VAL A 653 18.57 -2.54 -9.60
N GLU A 654 18.56 -3.45 -10.59
CA GLU A 654 17.68 -4.62 -10.62
C GLU A 654 18.46 -5.85 -10.16
N VAL A 655 17.96 -6.52 -9.12
CA VAL A 655 18.62 -7.69 -8.53
C VAL A 655 17.62 -8.83 -8.36
N PRO A 656 18.00 -10.07 -8.71
CA PRO A 656 17.13 -11.23 -8.41
C PRO A 656 16.92 -11.38 -6.91
N LEU A 657 15.68 -11.65 -6.50
CA LEU A 657 15.33 -11.81 -5.08
C LEU A 657 16.18 -12.90 -4.39
N ALA A 658 16.47 -13.98 -5.10
CA ALA A 658 17.29 -15.08 -4.56
C ALA A 658 18.69 -14.63 -4.08
N GLU A 659 19.20 -13.54 -4.64
CA GLU A 659 20.53 -12.98 -4.29
C GLU A 659 20.44 -11.90 -3.20
N MET A 660 19.24 -11.52 -2.77
CA MET A 660 19.03 -10.41 -1.82
C MET A 660 18.89 -10.85 -0.37
N PHE A 661 18.86 -12.15 -0.10
CA PHE A 661 18.78 -12.64 1.28
C PHE A 661 20.01 -12.25 2.08
N GLY A 662 19.80 -11.69 3.27
CA GLY A 662 20.86 -11.21 4.12
C GLY A 662 21.50 -9.88 3.69
N TYR A 663 21.00 -9.24 2.65
CA TYR A 663 21.58 -8.00 2.12
C TYR A 663 21.61 -6.86 3.14
N ALA A 664 20.58 -6.71 3.95
CA ALA A 664 20.53 -5.68 5.00
C ALA A 664 21.73 -5.78 5.94
N THR A 665 22.09 -6.99 6.37
CA THR A 665 23.23 -7.25 7.22
C THR A 665 24.56 -6.97 6.51
N ASP A 666 24.70 -7.43 5.28
CA ASP A 666 25.92 -7.24 4.50
C ASP A 666 26.16 -5.75 4.16
N LEU A 667 25.12 -5.03 3.79
CA LEU A 667 25.19 -3.60 3.52
C LEU A 667 25.59 -2.80 4.77
N ARG A 668 24.99 -3.14 5.90
CA ARG A 668 25.30 -2.51 7.19
C ARG A 668 26.76 -2.76 7.60
N SER A 669 27.24 -3.98 7.43
CA SER A 669 28.64 -4.33 7.71
C SER A 669 29.62 -3.62 6.79
N ALA A 670 29.33 -3.53 5.49
CA ALA A 670 30.17 -2.89 4.50
C ALA A 670 30.28 -1.37 4.66
N THR A 671 29.24 -0.73 5.20
CA THR A 671 29.14 0.73 5.29
C THR A 671 29.07 1.25 6.73
N GLN A 672 29.29 0.40 7.72
CA GLN A 672 29.20 0.73 9.15
C GLN A 672 27.85 1.38 9.52
N GLY A 673 26.80 0.88 8.95
CA GLY A 673 25.42 1.37 9.19
C GLY A 673 25.07 2.69 8.49
N ARG A 674 25.94 3.24 7.65
CA ARG A 674 25.75 4.53 6.98
C ARG A 674 24.92 4.45 5.70
N ALA A 675 24.82 3.30 5.06
CA ALA A 675 23.98 3.09 3.87
C ALA A 675 22.61 2.55 4.22
N THR A 676 21.62 2.93 3.43
CA THR A 676 20.26 2.43 3.49
C THR A 676 19.84 1.91 2.12
N PHE A 677 18.86 1.03 2.08
CA PHE A 677 18.27 0.57 0.82
C PHE A 677 16.77 0.40 0.93
N ALA A 678 16.13 0.47 -0.23
CA ALA A 678 14.73 0.10 -0.42
C ALA A 678 14.66 -0.94 -1.53
N MET A 679 13.74 -1.88 -1.38
CA MET A 679 13.54 -2.96 -2.32
C MET A 679 12.07 -3.17 -2.56
N GLU A 680 11.66 -3.27 -3.84
CA GLU A 680 10.30 -3.62 -4.22
C GLU A 680 10.31 -4.62 -5.37
N PHE A 681 9.26 -5.42 -5.48
CA PHE A 681 9.09 -6.31 -6.62
C PHE A 681 8.92 -5.49 -7.90
N ASN A 682 9.66 -5.84 -8.95
CA ASN A 682 9.58 -5.19 -10.26
C ASN A 682 8.90 -6.09 -11.30
N LYS A 683 9.48 -7.24 -11.58
CA LYS A 683 9.00 -8.14 -12.64
C LYS A 683 9.54 -9.56 -12.46
N TYR A 684 9.00 -10.49 -13.23
CA TYR A 684 9.63 -11.78 -13.46
C TYR A 684 10.46 -11.73 -14.74
N ALA A 685 11.64 -12.31 -14.70
CA ALA A 685 12.55 -12.43 -15.84
C ALA A 685 13.15 -13.84 -15.91
N GLU A 686 13.58 -14.23 -17.11
CA GLU A 686 14.18 -15.55 -17.33
C GLU A 686 15.41 -15.75 -16.45
N ALA A 687 15.43 -16.84 -15.67
CA ALA A 687 16.55 -17.22 -14.84
C ALA A 687 17.71 -17.75 -15.71
N PRO A 688 18.98 -17.50 -15.32
CA PRO A 688 20.12 -18.11 -15.98
C PRO A 688 20.02 -19.65 -15.98
N ARG A 689 20.55 -20.28 -17.01
CA ARG A 689 20.43 -21.72 -17.21
C ARG A 689 20.90 -22.55 -16.02
N ASN A 690 22.02 -22.17 -15.40
CA ASN A 690 22.55 -22.85 -14.21
C ASN A 690 21.58 -22.78 -13.01
N ILE A 691 20.97 -21.63 -12.79
CA ILE A 691 19.96 -21.44 -11.73
C ILE A 691 18.70 -22.23 -12.03
N ALA A 692 18.22 -22.15 -13.28
CA ALA A 692 17.04 -22.89 -13.73
C ALA A 692 17.21 -24.41 -13.57
N ASP A 693 18.36 -24.95 -14.00
CA ASP A 693 18.66 -26.38 -13.89
C ASP A 693 18.69 -26.85 -12.42
N GLU A 694 19.26 -26.06 -11.54
CA GLU A 694 19.32 -26.34 -10.11
C GLU A 694 17.92 -26.37 -9.47
N VAL A 695 17.08 -25.39 -9.78
CA VAL A 695 15.70 -25.30 -9.26
C VAL A 695 14.84 -26.43 -9.79
N ILE A 696 14.94 -26.74 -11.07
CA ILE A 696 14.20 -27.85 -11.72
C ILE A 696 14.60 -29.19 -11.07
N ALA A 697 15.89 -29.42 -10.86
CA ALA A 697 16.40 -30.64 -10.25
C ALA A 697 15.91 -30.81 -8.79
N LYS A 698 15.78 -29.75 -8.03
CA LYS A 698 15.24 -29.79 -6.67
C LYS A 698 13.75 -30.18 -6.62
N ASN A 699 12.98 -29.75 -7.62
CA ASN A 699 11.54 -29.98 -7.66
C ASN A 699 11.15 -31.30 -8.33
N GLN A 700 12.06 -32.00 -8.95
CA GLN A 700 11.86 -33.33 -9.51
C GLN A 700 12.16 -34.47 -8.52
N ARG A 701 12.67 -34.13 -7.31
CA ARG A 701 12.89 -35.08 -6.21
C ARG A 701 11.71 -35.06 -5.25
#